data_b4d0fdd4a9d1a5ccac1738e5246f57ce
#
_entry.id   b4d0fdd4a9d1a5ccac1738e5246f57ce
#
_cell.length_a   1.000
_cell.length_b   1.000
_cell.length_c   1.000
_cell.angle_alpha   90.00
_cell.angle_beta   90.00
_cell.angle_gamma   90.00
#
_symmetry.space_group_name_H-M   'P 1'
#
loop_
_entity.id
_entity.type
_entity.pdbx_description
1 polymer ?
#
loop_
_entity_poly.entity_id
_entity_poly.type
_entity_poly.pdbx_seq_one_letter_code
_entity_poly.pdbx_strand_id
1 'polypeptide(L)'
;VAGLAFVLLTFSTAGLAPQSAAPDAIPPVVLDDVEVLAQRGRALVAPERELDGAQIDALGAYDIGEAIRRLSEDYALGEAPMIVVNGRRMADPGVFSGFPPDALVRIEVLPPEAAGLYGAGDPARRVVNIVLQRRFASRDGRAELSRPTAGGTSRAALDLRRSSIIETRTSQFGLKADRTTALRAGERDLTRDPAPGGDAATLRPASENYAADLVQTGAFGDWSASLRANARAQESRTVSVRDGEPAESRRSHQGLSLTGGLNGALAGWSTQVMLSSLWSRGEQSGLSPSQSEQQSISANLELGRPLLDLPAGPVSVNLSGQASRARSVVERPQGDQTSTGRTLGLNGGVSMPLARRSADGDDGLWGDLLMTLGADLSESDSGRGEGLNAALSWTPLSALRFNASLSSARRTVPDLQRFEPEYYGEPVVVFDFVRGESVEVLPILGGDPGLRPPRSDHLMLSAAAGPFTALALQGGVNFERAEAVDDIGALPAPTPQLEAAFPERFQRDASGRLVSIDQRPLNIRSALSESLSSSLTANVPLGGEGARRGVLRVTLNHSWRLTNRTTIHEALPELDRLAGDGGGVSRQSLGLSIDARRERWGVNIGARWRDGYRFRRDFGRDGPDDLRIAPFSAVNLKLTRKFERAIAGRDEETRRGVGLQVELEIANLFDARPKARLGDGRPAPGYGRDDQDPLGRTVQLSLKRRF
;
A
#
# COMPACT_ATOMS: atom_id res chain seq x y z
N VAL A 1 23.12 17.11 19.84
CA VAL A 1 23.54 15.88 20.52
C VAL A 1 22.74 15.80 21.81
N ALA A 2 21.56 15.24 21.78
CA ALA A 2 20.77 14.93 22.97
C ALA A 2 20.60 13.42 23.00
N GLY A 3 21.08 12.79 24.09
CA GLY A 3 21.09 11.36 24.25
C GLY A 3 19.68 10.78 24.36
N LEU A 4 19.38 9.82 23.53
CA LEU A 4 18.22 8.93 23.65
C LEU A 4 18.53 7.91 24.75
N ALA A 5 17.91 8.08 25.91
CA ALA A 5 17.90 7.05 26.96
C ALA A 5 16.90 5.96 26.55
N PHE A 6 17.41 4.80 26.19
CA PHE A 6 16.63 3.57 25.99
C PHE A 6 16.21 3.00 27.34
N VAL A 7 14.92 3.04 27.63
CA VAL A 7 14.36 2.27 28.76
C VAL A 7 14.08 0.86 28.27
N LEU A 8 14.98 -0.06 28.61
CA LEU A 8 14.77 -1.51 28.46
C LEU A 8 13.88 -1.97 29.62
N LEU A 9 12.60 -2.24 29.35
CA LEU A 9 11.75 -2.98 30.29
C LEU A 9 12.12 -4.47 30.23
N THR A 10 12.93 -4.90 31.18
CA THR A 10 13.20 -6.31 31.42
C THR A 10 12.09 -6.90 32.30
N PHE A 11 11.31 -7.81 31.74
CA PHE A 11 10.41 -8.64 32.53
C PHE A 11 11.24 -9.69 33.29
N SER A 12 11.39 -9.49 34.60
CA SER A 12 11.98 -10.48 35.53
C SER A 12 10.92 -11.55 35.84
N THR A 13 11.21 -12.78 35.49
CA THR A 13 10.40 -13.93 35.92
C THR A 13 10.95 -14.47 37.21
N ALA A 14 10.21 -14.28 38.32
CA ALA A 14 10.47 -15.01 39.57
C ALA A 14 10.08 -16.48 39.34
N GLY A 15 11.05 -17.37 39.47
CA GLY A 15 10.86 -18.80 39.42
C GLY A 15 10.24 -19.34 40.72
N LEU A 16 9.10 -20.03 40.58
CA LEU A 16 8.59 -20.95 41.58
C LEU A 16 8.96 -22.37 41.14
N ALA A 17 9.77 -23.03 41.90
CA ALA A 17 10.10 -24.45 41.69
C ALA A 17 8.94 -25.34 42.17
N PRO A 18 8.50 -26.34 41.41
CA PRO A 18 7.61 -27.36 41.92
C PRO A 18 8.41 -28.55 42.48
N GLN A 19 8.05 -28.97 43.69
CA GLN A 19 8.49 -30.22 44.27
C GLN A 19 7.96 -31.44 43.50
N SER A 20 8.85 -32.39 43.25
CA SER A 20 8.60 -33.66 42.60
C SER A 20 7.88 -34.63 43.54
N ALA A 21 6.80 -35.22 43.02
CA ALA A 21 6.35 -36.54 43.43
C ALA A 21 6.21 -37.38 42.16
N ALA A 22 6.95 -38.46 42.09
CA ALA A 22 6.87 -39.42 40.99
C ALA A 22 5.66 -40.32 41.16
N PRO A 23 4.92 -40.60 40.11
CA PRO A 23 4.18 -41.87 39.96
C PRO A 23 4.69 -42.71 38.79
N ASP A 24 4.45 -43.98 38.88
CA ASP A 24 4.88 -45.11 38.11
C ASP A 24 4.87 -44.92 36.58
N ALA A 25 5.92 -45.45 35.96
CA ALA A 25 6.15 -45.38 34.51
C ALA A 25 5.14 -46.24 33.76
N ILE A 26 4.26 -45.57 33.01
CA ILE A 26 3.56 -46.11 31.85
C ILE A 26 4.52 -46.04 30.65
N PRO A 27 4.71 -47.15 29.86
CA PRO A 27 5.61 -47.09 28.73
C PRO A 27 5.15 -46.02 27.73
N PRO A 28 6.09 -45.26 27.14
CA PRO A 28 5.72 -44.21 26.19
C PRO A 28 5.13 -44.85 24.95
N VAL A 29 3.90 -44.54 24.63
CA VAL A 29 3.32 -44.70 23.28
C VAL A 29 4.08 -43.75 22.38
N VAL A 30 4.95 -44.27 21.54
CA VAL A 30 5.59 -43.50 20.47
C VAL A 30 4.50 -43.22 19.45
N LEU A 31 3.78 -42.08 19.63
CA LEU A 31 3.03 -41.48 18.55
C LEU A 31 4.03 -40.95 17.55
N ASP A 32 3.87 -41.33 16.28
CA ASP A 32 4.71 -40.88 15.20
C ASP A 32 4.82 -39.33 15.24
N ASP A 33 6.04 -38.83 15.34
CA ASP A 33 6.35 -37.36 15.36
C ASP A 33 5.70 -36.63 14.18
N VAL A 34 5.41 -37.33 13.09
CA VAL A 34 4.76 -36.81 11.88
C VAL A 34 3.28 -36.44 12.13
N GLU A 35 2.53 -37.20 12.93
CA GLU A 35 1.13 -36.88 13.22
C GLU A 35 0.98 -35.67 14.15
N VAL A 36 1.89 -35.51 15.10
CA VAL A 36 1.90 -34.37 16.01
C VAL A 36 2.25 -33.06 15.27
N LEU A 37 3.13 -33.10 14.29
CA LEU A 37 3.49 -31.97 13.44
C LEU A 37 2.32 -31.58 12.49
N ALA A 38 1.60 -32.58 11.94
CA ALA A 38 0.49 -32.33 11.03
C ALA A 38 -0.73 -31.67 11.70
N GLN A 39 -0.92 -31.85 13.01
CA GLN A 39 -2.06 -31.26 13.74
C GLN A 39 -1.76 -29.87 14.31
N ARG A 40 -0.48 -29.48 14.39
CA ARG A 40 -0.09 -28.25 15.04
C ARG A 40 -0.38 -27.03 14.19
N GLY A 41 -0.95 -26.00 14.83
CA GLY A 41 -1.23 -24.71 14.20
C GLY A 41 -2.29 -24.77 13.11
N ARG A 42 -3.08 -25.83 13.06
CA ARG A 42 -4.22 -25.93 12.14
C ARG A 42 -5.22 -24.86 12.40
N ALA A 43 -5.82 -24.40 11.31
CA ALA A 43 -6.96 -23.50 11.35
C ALA A 43 -8.20 -24.16 12.00
N LEU A 44 -9.17 -23.35 12.41
CA LEU A 44 -10.45 -23.79 12.97
C LEU A 44 -11.30 -24.61 11.98
N VAL A 45 -11.03 -24.46 10.69
CA VAL A 45 -11.69 -25.20 9.59
C VAL A 45 -10.64 -25.80 8.67
N ALA A 46 -11.01 -26.85 7.97
CA ALA A 46 -10.12 -27.48 6.97
C ALA A 46 -9.77 -26.45 5.87
N PRO A 47 -8.50 -26.38 5.46
CA PRO A 47 -8.09 -25.48 4.40
C PRO A 47 -8.63 -25.95 3.04
N GLU A 48 -9.05 -25.01 2.19
CA GLU A 48 -9.29 -25.30 0.75
C GLU A 48 -7.99 -25.68 0.05
N ARG A 49 -6.88 -25.12 0.52
CA ARG A 49 -5.56 -25.39 -0.03
C ARG A 49 -4.47 -25.24 1.02
N GLU A 50 -3.51 -26.16 0.96
CA GLU A 50 -2.30 -26.13 1.77
C GLU A 50 -1.07 -26.05 0.86
N LEU A 51 -0.14 -25.18 1.18
CA LEU A 51 1.16 -25.05 0.54
C LEU A 51 2.22 -25.53 1.53
N ASP A 52 2.97 -26.53 1.15
CA ASP A 52 4.13 -27.02 1.87
C ASP A 52 5.37 -26.11 1.67
N GLY A 53 6.47 -26.42 2.37
CA GLY A 53 7.71 -25.66 2.27
C GLY A 53 8.26 -25.58 0.84
N ALA A 54 8.16 -26.64 0.04
CA ALA A 54 8.65 -26.65 -1.34
C ALA A 54 7.81 -25.75 -2.25
N GLN A 55 6.50 -25.75 -2.05
CA GLN A 55 5.57 -24.88 -2.78
C GLN A 55 5.75 -23.41 -2.37
N ILE A 56 6.01 -23.14 -1.08
CA ILE A 56 6.32 -21.80 -0.58
C ILE A 56 7.64 -21.29 -1.18
N ASP A 57 8.67 -22.13 -1.24
CA ASP A 57 9.94 -21.80 -1.91
C ASP A 57 9.76 -21.54 -3.40
N ALA A 58 8.85 -22.27 -4.05
CA ALA A 58 8.50 -22.07 -5.45
C ALA A 58 7.84 -20.70 -5.71
N LEU A 59 7.20 -20.08 -4.70
CA LEU A 59 6.74 -18.70 -4.82
C LEU A 59 7.92 -17.72 -5.04
N GLY A 60 9.14 -18.09 -4.62
CA GLY A 60 10.36 -17.29 -4.79
C GLY A 60 10.30 -15.94 -4.07
N ALA A 61 9.48 -15.83 -3.04
CA ALA A 61 9.33 -14.64 -2.23
C ALA A 61 10.59 -14.41 -1.37
N TYR A 62 10.89 -13.15 -1.07
CA TYR A 62 11.98 -12.79 -0.19
C TYR A 62 11.58 -12.85 1.29
N ASP A 63 10.34 -12.45 1.58
CA ASP A 63 9.76 -12.50 2.92
C ASP A 63 8.31 -13.00 2.87
N ILE A 64 7.73 -13.24 4.05
CA ILE A 64 6.37 -13.76 4.19
C ILE A 64 5.35 -12.77 3.60
N GLY A 65 5.56 -11.46 3.72
CA GLY A 65 4.66 -10.46 3.14
C GLY A 65 4.60 -10.57 1.61
N GLU A 66 5.75 -10.74 0.96
CA GLU A 66 5.80 -10.99 -0.48
C GLU A 66 5.19 -12.35 -0.85
N ALA A 67 5.39 -13.38 -0.02
CA ALA A 67 4.79 -14.70 -0.24
C ALA A 67 3.26 -14.62 -0.20
N ILE A 68 2.70 -13.93 0.80
CA ILE A 68 1.25 -13.74 0.93
C ILE A 68 0.70 -12.90 -0.22
N ARG A 69 1.37 -11.82 -0.61
CA ARG A 69 0.95 -11.00 -1.75
C ARG A 69 0.90 -11.82 -3.04
N ARG A 70 1.94 -12.61 -3.32
CA ARG A 70 1.97 -13.51 -4.49
C ARG A 70 0.89 -14.56 -4.42
N LEU A 71 0.66 -15.13 -3.24
CA LEU A 71 -0.43 -16.08 -3.00
C LEU A 71 -1.80 -15.42 -3.25
N SER A 72 -1.99 -14.19 -2.79
CA SER A 72 -3.24 -13.44 -3.00
C SER A 72 -3.50 -13.18 -4.48
N GLU A 73 -2.46 -12.85 -5.23
CA GLU A 73 -2.52 -12.71 -6.69
C GLU A 73 -2.80 -14.07 -7.37
N ASP A 74 -2.18 -15.17 -6.88
CA ASP A 74 -2.30 -16.52 -7.44
C ASP A 74 -3.70 -17.10 -7.27
N TYR A 75 -4.35 -16.80 -6.17
CA TYR A 75 -5.63 -17.40 -5.78
C TYR A 75 -6.79 -16.39 -5.73
N ALA A 76 -6.58 -15.17 -6.24
CA ALA A 76 -7.57 -14.10 -6.23
C ALA A 76 -8.19 -13.90 -4.83
N LEU A 77 -7.34 -13.87 -3.78
CA LEU A 77 -7.79 -13.76 -2.39
C LEU A 77 -8.22 -12.34 -2.00
N GLY A 78 -8.18 -11.40 -2.93
CA GLY A 78 -8.39 -9.97 -2.68
C GLY A 78 -7.08 -9.25 -2.30
N GLU A 79 -7.14 -7.93 -2.18
CA GLU A 79 -5.94 -7.10 -1.99
C GLU A 79 -5.26 -7.31 -0.63
N ALA A 80 -6.03 -7.68 0.41
CA ALA A 80 -5.51 -7.87 1.75
C ALA A 80 -6.25 -8.99 2.50
N PRO A 81 -5.87 -10.27 2.34
CA PRO A 81 -6.48 -11.35 3.10
C PRO A 81 -6.23 -11.14 4.61
N MET A 82 -7.13 -11.65 5.43
CA MET A 82 -6.90 -11.74 6.87
C MET A 82 -5.88 -12.82 7.14
N ILE A 83 -4.84 -12.48 7.90
CA ILE A 83 -3.79 -13.43 8.25
C ILE A 83 -4.02 -13.90 9.68
N VAL A 84 -4.07 -15.20 9.85
CA VAL A 84 -4.01 -15.86 11.17
C VAL A 84 -2.70 -16.63 11.28
N VAL A 85 -2.21 -16.80 12.48
CA VAL A 85 -0.90 -17.39 12.75
C VAL A 85 -1.06 -18.59 13.69
N ASN A 86 -0.60 -19.75 13.24
CA ASN A 86 -0.74 -21.01 13.98
C ASN A 86 -2.21 -21.26 14.44
N GLY A 87 -3.18 -20.99 13.55
CA GLY A 87 -4.60 -21.15 13.81
C GLY A 87 -5.22 -20.09 14.72
N ARG A 88 -4.52 -19.01 15.07
CA ARG A 88 -5.02 -17.95 15.95
C ARG A 88 -4.98 -16.59 15.27
N ARG A 89 -6.01 -15.78 15.51
CA ARG A 89 -6.00 -14.37 15.11
C ARG A 89 -4.93 -13.61 15.91
N MET A 90 -4.23 -12.70 15.22
CA MET A 90 -3.24 -11.81 15.83
C MET A 90 -3.73 -10.37 15.70
N ALA A 91 -3.43 -9.53 16.70
CA ALA A 91 -3.79 -8.12 16.68
C ALA A 91 -3.14 -7.34 15.52
N ASP A 92 -1.89 -7.65 15.22
CA ASP A 92 -1.17 -7.12 14.05
C ASP A 92 -0.47 -8.27 13.31
N PRO A 93 -1.13 -8.92 12.35
CA PRO A 93 -0.51 -10.00 11.56
C PRO A 93 0.63 -9.50 10.66
N GLY A 94 0.70 -8.21 10.36
CA GLY A 94 1.76 -7.59 9.58
C GLY A 94 3.14 -7.68 10.25
N VAL A 95 3.21 -8.03 11.54
CA VAL A 95 4.47 -8.25 12.26
C VAL A 95 5.30 -9.39 11.64
N PHE A 96 4.66 -10.35 10.98
CA PHE A 96 5.35 -11.49 10.34
C PHE A 96 5.78 -11.20 8.91
N SER A 97 5.29 -10.14 8.28
CA SER A 97 5.56 -9.83 6.87
C SER A 97 7.04 -9.79 6.53
N GLY A 98 7.87 -9.34 7.46
CA GLY A 98 9.30 -9.24 7.27
C GLY A 98 10.11 -10.51 7.54
N PHE A 99 9.50 -11.58 8.05
CA PHE A 99 10.21 -12.85 8.25
C PHE A 99 10.49 -13.53 6.91
N PRO A 100 11.62 -14.26 6.80
CA PRO A 100 11.88 -15.04 5.59
C PRO A 100 10.89 -16.22 5.48
N PRO A 101 10.58 -16.67 4.24
CA PRO A 101 9.66 -17.79 4.01
C PRO A 101 10.06 -19.08 4.71
N ASP A 102 11.36 -19.30 4.92
CA ASP A 102 11.89 -20.46 5.66
C ASP A 102 11.43 -20.52 7.13
N ALA A 103 10.85 -19.45 7.67
CA ALA A 103 10.21 -19.44 8.98
C ALA A 103 8.86 -20.17 8.97
N LEU A 104 8.30 -20.45 7.77
CA LEU A 104 7.03 -21.15 7.60
C LEU A 104 7.23 -22.67 7.54
N VAL A 105 6.30 -23.39 8.14
CA VAL A 105 6.12 -24.83 7.91
C VAL A 105 5.19 -25.03 6.72
N ARG A 106 4.07 -24.31 6.70
CA ARG A 106 3.07 -24.33 5.62
C ARG A 106 2.22 -23.06 5.62
N ILE A 107 1.52 -22.84 4.52
CA ILE A 107 0.48 -21.82 4.38
C ILE A 107 -0.83 -22.50 4.04
N GLU A 108 -1.89 -22.17 4.75
CA GLU A 108 -3.24 -22.70 4.55
C GLU A 108 -4.16 -21.57 4.05
N VAL A 109 -4.77 -21.76 2.88
CA VAL A 109 -5.83 -20.86 2.38
C VAL A 109 -7.16 -21.42 2.86
N LEU A 110 -7.89 -20.65 3.64
CA LEU A 110 -9.11 -21.11 4.27
C LEU A 110 -10.34 -20.76 3.41
N PRO A 111 -11.42 -21.54 3.55
CA PRO A 111 -12.67 -21.28 2.88
C PRO A 111 -13.29 -19.94 3.37
N PRO A 112 -14.23 -19.33 2.60
CA PRO A 112 -14.79 -18.01 2.90
C PRO A 112 -15.43 -17.91 4.28
N GLU A 113 -16.06 -18.99 4.78
CA GLU A 113 -16.69 -19.03 6.10
C GLU A 113 -15.70 -18.84 7.26
N ALA A 114 -14.44 -19.09 7.05
CA ALA A 114 -13.40 -18.85 8.05
C ALA A 114 -13.36 -17.38 8.51
N ALA A 115 -13.72 -16.44 7.64
CA ALA A 115 -13.76 -15.02 7.97
C ALA A 115 -14.64 -14.74 9.19
N GLY A 116 -15.85 -15.29 9.19
CA GLY A 116 -16.78 -15.17 10.32
C GLY A 116 -16.26 -15.83 11.61
N LEU A 117 -15.67 -17.02 11.50
CA LEU A 117 -15.13 -17.76 12.65
C LEU A 117 -13.93 -17.07 13.31
N TYR A 118 -13.12 -16.37 12.51
CA TYR A 118 -12.01 -15.59 13.02
C TYR A 118 -12.39 -14.14 13.35
N GLY A 119 -13.68 -13.77 13.22
CA GLY A 119 -14.17 -12.43 13.56
C GLY A 119 -13.65 -11.36 12.61
N ALA A 120 -13.49 -11.67 11.31
CA ALA A 120 -13.24 -10.65 10.31
C ALA A 120 -14.45 -9.72 10.20
N GLY A 121 -14.22 -8.41 10.23
CA GLY A 121 -15.29 -7.43 10.06
C GLY A 121 -15.91 -7.44 8.65
N ASP A 122 -15.16 -7.92 7.67
CA ASP A 122 -15.60 -8.13 6.30
C ASP A 122 -15.63 -9.64 6.00
N PRO A 123 -16.79 -10.25 5.82
CA PRO A 123 -16.93 -11.67 5.53
C PRO A 123 -16.50 -12.04 4.10
N ALA A 124 -16.40 -11.09 3.19
CA ALA A 124 -15.82 -11.31 1.87
C ALA A 124 -14.28 -11.45 1.93
N ARG A 125 -13.68 -11.09 3.04
CA ARG A 125 -12.24 -11.13 3.26
C ARG A 125 -11.76 -12.57 3.41
N ARG A 126 -10.88 -13.02 2.53
CA ARG A 126 -10.28 -14.35 2.62
C ARG A 126 -9.34 -14.45 3.82
N VAL A 127 -9.24 -15.65 4.40
CA VAL A 127 -8.35 -15.93 5.53
C VAL A 127 -7.21 -16.84 5.10
N VAL A 128 -6.01 -16.47 5.47
CA VAL A 128 -4.79 -17.25 5.24
C VAL A 128 -4.15 -17.57 6.58
N ASN A 129 -4.01 -18.87 6.91
CA ASN A 129 -3.29 -19.30 8.08
C ASN A 129 -1.82 -19.57 7.72
N ILE A 130 -0.91 -18.87 8.37
CA ILE A 130 0.53 -19.16 8.31
C ILE A 130 0.94 -19.98 9.52
N VAL A 131 1.56 -21.12 9.27
CA VAL A 131 2.08 -21.99 10.33
C VAL A 131 3.58 -21.81 10.41
N LEU A 132 4.04 -21.29 11.56
CA LEU A 132 5.44 -20.97 11.81
C LEU A 132 6.21 -22.14 12.41
N GLN A 133 7.52 -22.21 12.15
CA GLN A 133 8.43 -23.12 12.82
C GLN A 133 8.46 -22.83 14.34
N ARG A 134 8.74 -23.87 15.17
CA ARG A 134 8.86 -23.70 16.64
C ARG A 134 10.11 -22.93 17.03
N ARG A 135 11.20 -23.20 16.32
CA ARG A 135 12.49 -22.56 16.54
C ARG A 135 13.06 -22.15 15.21
N PHE A 136 13.27 -20.87 15.06
CA PHE A 136 13.85 -20.30 13.86
C PHE A 136 14.72 -19.11 14.22
N ALA A 137 15.84 -18.96 13.51
CA ALA A 137 16.68 -17.78 13.64
C ALA A 137 17.33 -17.48 12.29
N SER A 138 17.26 -16.24 11.84
CA SER A 138 17.97 -15.76 10.65
C SER A 138 18.61 -14.41 10.85
N ARG A 139 19.63 -14.15 10.06
CA ARG A 139 20.22 -12.84 9.84
C ARG A 139 20.27 -12.61 8.35
N ASP A 140 19.60 -11.57 7.90
CA ASP A 140 19.44 -11.25 6.50
C ASP A 140 20.08 -9.89 6.23
N GLY A 141 20.79 -9.77 5.13
CA GLY A 141 21.35 -8.52 4.63
C GLY A 141 20.99 -8.32 3.16
N ARG A 142 20.61 -7.09 2.81
CA ARG A 142 20.37 -6.66 1.43
C ARG A 142 21.10 -5.37 1.17
N ALA A 143 21.91 -5.36 0.09
CA ALA A 143 22.55 -4.16 -0.43
C ALA A 143 22.03 -3.89 -1.85
N GLU A 144 21.74 -2.63 -2.15
CA GLU A 144 21.22 -2.20 -3.45
C GLU A 144 22.01 -1.02 -3.95
N LEU A 145 22.27 -1.01 -5.27
CA LEU A 145 22.81 0.12 -5.98
C LEU A 145 21.99 0.36 -7.24
N SER A 146 21.52 1.58 -7.44
CA SER A 146 20.70 1.97 -8.58
C SER A 146 21.25 3.25 -9.22
N ARG A 147 21.25 3.28 -10.57
CA ARG A 147 21.73 4.43 -11.34
C ARG A 147 20.98 4.54 -12.68
N PRO A 148 20.56 5.74 -13.09
CA PRO A 148 20.11 5.99 -14.46
C PRO A 148 21.25 5.76 -15.46
N THR A 149 20.94 5.23 -16.64
CA THR A 149 21.95 5.04 -17.69
C THR A 149 22.51 6.36 -18.21
N ALA A 150 21.76 7.45 -18.11
CA ALA A 150 22.20 8.81 -18.41
C ALA A 150 23.08 9.42 -17.29
N GLY A 151 23.28 8.75 -16.16
CA GLY A 151 24.13 9.24 -15.06
C GLY A 151 23.43 10.32 -14.21
N GLY A 152 24.24 11.23 -13.65
CA GLY A 152 23.84 12.37 -12.83
C GLY A 152 23.48 12.03 -11.38
N THR A 153 22.73 10.98 -11.13
CA THR A 153 22.31 10.56 -9.79
C THR A 153 22.52 9.07 -9.55
N SER A 154 22.61 8.68 -8.29
CA SER A 154 22.69 7.29 -7.87
C SER A 154 21.97 7.10 -6.54
N ARG A 155 21.49 5.87 -6.27
CA ARG A 155 20.94 5.48 -4.99
C ARG A 155 21.66 4.24 -4.49
N ALA A 156 22.08 4.25 -3.23
CA ALA A 156 22.59 3.10 -2.50
C ALA A 156 21.69 2.83 -1.29
N ALA A 157 21.38 1.57 -1.02
CA ALA A 157 20.56 1.18 0.13
C ALA A 157 21.14 -0.07 0.80
N LEU A 158 20.98 -0.14 2.13
CA LEU A 158 21.33 -1.26 2.98
C LEU A 158 20.14 -1.59 3.87
N ASP A 159 19.73 -2.87 3.93
CA ASP A 159 18.72 -3.42 4.83
C ASP A 159 19.35 -4.59 5.59
N LEU A 160 19.38 -4.52 6.91
CA LEU A 160 19.89 -5.56 7.80
C LEU A 160 18.75 -6.00 8.72
N ARG A 161 18.56 -7.30 8.84
CA ARG A 161 17.45 -7.86 9.62
C ARG A 161 17.90 -9.06 10.45
N ARG A 162 17.41 -9.15 11.66
CA ARG A 162 17.54 -10.31 12.52
C ARG A 162 16.15 -10.77 12.94
N SER A 163 15.81 -12.01 12.66
CA SER A 163 14.52 -12.62 13.01
C SER A 163 14.73 -13.85 13.86
N SER A 164 13.88 -14.06 14.87
CA SER A 164 13.89 -15.25 15.69
C SER A 164 12.48 -15.66 16.12
N ILE A 165 12.26 -16.97 16.20
CA ILE A 165 11.05 -17.61 16.73
C ILE A 165 11.49 -18.61 17.79
N ILE A 166 10.90 -18.55 18.96
CA ILE A 166 11.10 -19.48 20.07
C ILE A 166 9.72 -19.80 20.63
N GLU A 167 9.20 -20.99 20.26
CA GLU A 167 7.87 -21.46 20.63
C GLU A 167 6.75 -20.47 20.17
N THR A 168 6.15 -19.73 21.10
CA THR A 168 5.10 -18.74 20.86
C THR A 168 5.61 -17.30 20.78
N ARG A 169 6.92 -17.09 21.01
CA ARG A 169 7.54 -15.77 21.01
C ARG A 169 8.26 -15.54 19.68
N THR A 170 8.01 -14.40 19.07
CA THR A 170 8.79 -13.97 17.91
C THR A 170 9.42 -12.61 18.17
N SER A 171 10.60 -12.41 17.61
CA SER A 171 11.31 -11.13 17.67
C SER A 171 11.94 -10.85 16.32
N GLN A 172 11.77 -9.64 15.82
CA GLN A 172 12.43 -9.14 14.63
C GLN A 172 12.99 -7.75 14.90
N PHE A 173 14.22 -7.54 14.47
CA PHE A 173 14.89 -6.25 14.49
C PHE A 173 15.42 -5.96 13.10
N GLY A 174 15.13 -4.77 12.56
CA GLY A 174 15.56 -4.32 11.25
C GLY A 174 16.23 -2.95 11.32
N LEU A 175 17.24 -2.76 10.49
CA LEU A 175 17.91 -1.48 10.21
C LEU A 175 17.95 -1.25 8.73
N LYS A 176 17.52 -0.07 8.29
CA LYS A 176 17.57 0.36 6.89
C LYS A 176 18.26 1.71 6.79
N ALA A 177 19.10 1.83 5.78
CA ALA A 177 19.72 3.09 5.41
C ALA A 177 19.72 3.21 3.89
N ASP A 178 19.30 4.35 3.35
CA ASP A 178 19.48 4.64 1.94
C ASP A 178 19.91 6.09 1.71
N ARG A 179 20.70 6.27 0.68
CA ARG A 179 21.20 7.57 0.23
C ARG A 179 20.99 7.71 -1.27
N THR A 180 20.43 8.84 -1.65
CA THR A 180 20.27 9.25 -3.06
C THR A 180 21.03 10.55 -3.28
N THR A 181 21.80 10.63 -4.36
CA THR A 181 22.47 11.87 -4.76
C THR A 181 21.53 12.75 -5.58
N ALA A 182 21.70 14.08 -5.52
CA ALA A 182 20.89 15.00 -6.33
C ALA A 182 21.10 14.74 -7.83
N LEU A 183 20.05 15.05 -8.61
CA LEU A 183 20.12 15.24 -10.05
C LEU A 183 19.84 16.70 -10.35
N ARG A 184 20.71 17.37 -11.11
CA ARG A 184 20.59 18.78 -11.45
C ARG A 184 20.08 18.97 -12.87
N ALA A 185 19.45 20.12 -13.12
CA ALA A 185 18.91 20.48 -14.43
C ALA A 185 20.00 20.52 -15.51
N GLY A 186 21.17 21.08 -15.22
CA GLY A 186 22.29 21.10 -16.14
C GLY A 186 22.89 19.74 -16.52
N GLU A 187 22.47 18.65 -15.87
CA GLU A 187 22.87 17.27 -16.19
C GLU A 187 21.89 16.59 -17.18
N ARG A 188 20.90 17.34 -17.71
CA ARG A 188 19.84 16.83 -18.58
C ARG A 188 19.60 17.73 -19.80
N ASP A 189 19.10 17.09 -20.86
CA ASP A 189 18.67 17.77 -22.08
C ASP A 189 17.22 18.26 -21.91
N LEU A 190 17.09 19.47 -21.37
CA LEU A 190 15.82 20.11 -21.12
C LEU A 190 15.55 21.13 -22.26
N THR A 191 14.35 21.08 -22.83
CA THR A 191 13.91 22.03 -23.86
C THR A 191 13.22 23.27 -23.30
N ARG A 192 12.86 23.25 -22.02
CA ARG A 192 12.39 24.45 -21.32
C ARG A 192 13.58 25.39 -21.11
N ASP A 193 13.38 26.68 -21.42
CA ASP A 193 14.38 27.70 -21.11
C ASP A 193 14.59 27.77 -19.59
N PRO A 194 15.74 27.37 -19.06
CA PRO A 194 15.97 27.53 -17.64
C PRO A 194 16.01 29.04 -17.33
N ALA A 195 15.45 29.43 -16.20
CA ALA A 195 15.71 30.77 -15.66
C ALA A 195 17.24 30.96 -15.55
N PRO A 196 17.79 32.18 -15.62
CA PRO A 196 19.19 32.42 -15.39
C PRO A 196 19.67 31.70 -14.14
N GLY A 197 20.77 30.92 -14.23
CA GLY A 197 21.24 30.06 -13.15
C GLY A 197 20.48 28.71 -12.98
N GLY A 198 19.47 28.44 -13.79
CA GLY A 198 18.59 27.28 -13.69
C GLY A 198 19.27 25.91 -13.77
N ASP A 199 20.49 25.84 -14.32
CA ASP A 199 21.30 24.62 -14.36
C ASP A 199 21.60 24.03 -12.98
N ALA A 200 21.63 24.88 -11.94
CA ALA A 200 21.85 24.49 -10.55
C ALA A 200 20.62 23.85 -9.89
N ALA A 201 19.43 24.07 -10.46
CA ALA A 201 18.17 23.55 -9.88
C ALA A 201 18.17 22.02 -9.81
N THR A 202 17.62 21.46 -8.75
CA THR A 202 17.52 20.02 -8.60
C THR A 202 16.24 19.50 -9.27
N LEU A 203 16.41 18.56 -10.19
CA LEU A 203 15.31 17.75 -10.76
C LEU A 203 14.93 16.59 -9.83
N ARG A 204 15.87 16.17 -9.00
CA ARG A 204 15.68 15.18 -7.95
C ARG A 204 16.50 15.58 -6.74
N PRO A 205 15.91 15.72 -5.55
CA PRO A 205 16.64 16.10 -4.36
C PRO A 205 17.66 15.03 -3.93
N ALA A 206 18.74 15.45 -3.30
CA ALA A 206 19.57 14.54 -2.51
C ALA A 206 18.76 14.12 -1.28
N SER A 207 18.81 12.85 -0.90
CA SER A 207 18.11 12.37 0.29
C SER A 207 18.89 11.29 1.01
N GLU A 208 18.75 11.29 2.34
CA GLU A 208 19.25 10.26 3.24
C GLU A 208 18.09 9.80 4.13
N ASN A 209 17.87 8.48 4.21
CA ASN A 209 16.80 7.90 5.00
C ASN A 209 17.37 6.81 5.88
N TYR A 210 16.99 6.82 7.15
CA TYR A 210 17.36 5.82 8.13
C TYR A 210 16.07 5.32 8.81
N ALA A 211 15.96 4.01 8.99
CA ALA A 211 14.86 3.43 9.73
C ALA A 211 15.34 2.28 10.61
N ALA A 212 14.76 2.18 11.80
CA ALA A 212 14.92 1.05 12.70
C ALA A 212 13.54 0.52 13.05
N ASP A 213 13.36 -0.78 12.97
CA ASP A 213 12.12 -1.45 13.34
C ASP A 213 12.37 -2.57 14.34
N LEU A 214 11.52 -2.65 15.35
CA LEU A 214 11.46 -3.71 16.33
C LEU A 214 10.03 -4.27 16.35
N VAL A 215 9.94 -5.58 16.26
CA VAL A 215 8.68 -6.30 16.38
C VAL A 215 8.86 -7.42 17.39
N GLN A 216 7.92 -7.54 18.33
CA GLN A 216 7.86 -8.64 19.28
C GLN A 216 6.44 -9.16 19.37
N THR A 217 6.27 -10.48 19.40
CA THR A 217 4.99 -11.12 19.68
C THR A 217 5.15 -12.23 20.70
N GLY A 218 4.07 -12.52 21.41
CA GLY A 218 4.04 -13.61 22.36
C GLY A 218 2.61 -14.04 22.66
N ALA A 219 2.42 -15.29 23.06
CA ALA A 219 1.14 -15.80 23.54
C ALA A 219 1.25 -16.12 25.04
N PHE A 220 0.16 -15.85 25.78
CA PHE A 220 0.02 -16.18 27.19
C PHE A 220 -1.44 -16.64 27.44
N GLY A 221 -1.61 -17.90 27.77
CA GLY A 221 -2.93 -18.52 27.81
C GLY A 221 -3.63 -18.41 26.46
N ASP A 222 -4.87 -17.95 26.46
CA ASP A 222 -5.69 -17.74 25.26
C ASP A 222 -5.48 -16.36 24.61
N TRP A 223 -4.59 -15.55 25.17
CA TRP A 223 -4.26 -14.23 24.67
C TRP A 223 -2.95 -14.22 23.88
N SER A 224 -2.89 -13.36 22.88
CA SER A 224 -1.66 -13.01 22.17
C SER A 224 -1.41 -11.52 22.30
N ALA A 225 -0.13 -11.16 22.45
CA ALA A 225 0.32 -9.77 22.47
C ALA A 225 1.29 -9.52 21.34
N SER A 226 1.27 -8.30 20.79
CA SER A 226 2.23 -7.80 19.83
C SER A 226 2.69 -6.40 20.21
N LEU A 227 3.97 -6.12 19.95
CA LEU A 227 4.57 -4.81 20.10
C LEU A 227 5.39 -4.51 18.85
N ARG A 228 5.14 -3.34 18.26
CA ARG A 228 5.92 -2.81 17.14
C ARG A 228 6.42 -1.42 17.50
N ALA A 229 7.71 -1.20 17.33
CA ALA A 229 8.33 0.12 17.40
C ALA A 229 9.03 0.41 16.08
N ASN A 230 8.85 1.62 15.56
CA ASN A 230 9.51 2.06 14.34
C ASN A 230 10.03 3.48 14.54
N ALA A 231 11.33 3.68 14.26
CA ALA A 231 11.98 4.97 14.27
C ALA A 231 12.46 5.29 12.86
N ARG A 232 12.25 6.53 12.41
CA ARG A 232 12.65 7.00 11.08
C ARG A 232 13.33 8.35 11.21
N ALA A 233 14.35 8.56 10.37
CA ALA A 233 14.96 9.85 10.15
C ALA A 233 15.20 10.02 8.65
N GLN A 234 14.77 11.15 8.12
CA GLN A 234 14.90 11.51 6.72
C GLN A 234 15.47 12.91 6.61
N GLU A 235 16.40 13.10 5.70
CA GLU A 235 16.91 14.41 5.31
C GLU A 235 16.83 14.51 3.79
N SER A 236 16.39 15.66 3.26
CA SER A 236 16.43 15.98 1.83
C SER A 236 16.96 17.39 1.62
N ARG A 237 17.67 17.57 0.50
CA ARG A 237 18.21 18.87 0.06
C ARG A 237 17.81 19.14 -1.36
N THR A 238 17.17 20.28 -1.57
CA THR A 238 16.68 20.76 -2.85
C THR A 238 17.32 22.13 -3.13
N VAL A 239 17.77 22.34 -4.34
CA VAL A 239 18.20 23.65 -4.83
C VAL A 239 17.16 24.14 -5.82
N SER A 240 16.52 25.25 -5.55
CA SER A 240 15.66 25.99 -6.47
C SER A 240 16.39 27.26 -6.91
N VAL A 241 16.02 27.81 -8.05
CA VAL A 241 16.58 29.07 -8.54
C VAL A 241 15.50 30.13 -8.50
N ARG A 242 15.77 31.22 -7.81
CA ARG A 242 14.87 32.36 -7.71
C ARG A 242 15.63 33.63 -8.06
N ASP A 243 15.07 34.43 -8.96
CA ASP A 243 15.66 35.69 -9.43
C ASP A 243 17.11 35.50 -9.97
N GLY A 244 17.41 34.32 -10.54
CA GLY A 244 18.72 33.97 -11.04
C GLY A 244 19.72 33.43 -10.00
N GLU A 245 19.37 33.44 -8.72
CA GLU A 245 20.22 32.98 -7.64
C GLU A 245 19.77 31.60 -7.11
N PRO A 246 20.71 30.64 -6.91
CA PRO A 246 20.37 29.36 -6.33
C PRO A 246 20.07 29.49 -4.83
N ALA A 247 18.92 28.97 -4.41
CA ALA A 247 18.51 28.91 -3.02
C ALA A 247 18.42 27.44 -2.58
N GLU A 248 19.20 27.07 -1.56
CA GLU A 248 19.14 25.73 -0.97
C GLU A 248 18.03 25.68 0.08
N SER A 249 17.21 24.64 -0.01
CA SER A 249 16.24 24.25 1.02
C SER A 249 16.62 22.88 1.56
N ARG A 250 16.65 22.75 2.88
CA ARG A 250 16.88 21.50 3.59
C ARG A 250 15.68 21.16 4.41
N ARG A 251 15.18 19.93 4.25
CA ARG A 251 14.08 19.38 5.03
C ARG A 251 14.58 18.17 5.80
N SER A 252 14.35 18.15 7.09
CA SER A 252 14.56 17.00 7.93
C SER A 252 13.25 16.54 8.55
N HIS A 253 13.06 15.24 8.68
CA HIS A 253 11.91 14.65 9.34
C HIS A 253 12.38 13.49 10.22
N GLN A 254 11.92 13.46 11.46
CA GLN A 254 12.16 12.39 12.41
C GLN A 254 10.83 11.91 12.94
N GLY A 255 10.68 10.61 13.14
CA GLY A 255 9.46 10.03 13.65
C GLY A 255 9.70 8.77 14.46
N LEU A 256 8.89 8.60 15.49
CA LEU A 256 8.81 7.41 16.32
C LEU A 256 7.36 6.96 16.39
N SER A 257 7.10 5.70 16.06
CA SER A 257 5.79 5.09 16.24
C SER A 257 5.89 3.86 17.13
N LEU A 258 4.93 3.71 18.02
CA LEU A 258 4.78 2.56 18.90
C LEU A 258 3.35 2.03 18.76
N THR A 259 3.22 0.74 18.48
CA THR A 259 1.92 0.07 18.40
C THR A 259 1.94 -1.18 19.23
N GLY A 260 1.00 -1.28 20.18
CA GLY A 260 0.77 -2.46 21.01
C GLY A 260 -0.57 -3.07 20.69
N GLY A 261 -0.66 -4.40 20.60
CA GLY A 261 -1.88 -5.14 20.32
C GLY A 261 -2.09 -6.30 21.28
N LEU A 262 -3.32 -6.50 21.70
CA LEU A 262 -3.78 -7.67 22.45
C LEU A 262 -4.95 -8.30 21.68
N ASN A 263 -4.94 -9.63 21.59
CA ASN A 263 -6.04 -10.37 20.98
C ASN A 263 -6.30 -11.65 21.78
N GLY A 264 -7.58 -11.92 22.02
CA GLY A 264 -8.00 -13.08 22.81
C GLY A 264 -9.52 -13.20 22.85
N ALA A 265 -10.03 -14.02 23.75
CA ALA A 265 -11.45 -14.15 24.02
C ALA A 265 -11.79 -13.55 25.39
N LEU A 266 -12.88 -12.76 25.44
CA LEU A 266 -13.42 -12.18 26.67
C LEU A 266 -14.93 -12.37 26.71
N ALA A 267 -15.43 -13.11 27.69
CA ALA A 267 -16.85 -13.38 27.88
C ALA A 267 -17.57 -13.89 26.61
N GLY A 268 -16.91 -14.76 25.83
CA GLY A 268 -17.45 -15.32 24.59
C GLY A 268 -17.36 -14.41 23.37
N TRP A 269 -16.73 -13.23 23.51
CA TRP A 269 -16.39 -12.35 22.40
C TRP A 269 -14.93 -12.54 21.98
N SER A 270 -14.68 -12.68 20.70
CA SER A 270 -13.37 -12.47 20.14
C SER A 270 -13.04 -10.99 20.31
N THR A 271 -11.96 -10.69 21.03
CA THR A 271 -11.62 -9.33 21.44
C THR A 271 -10.25 -8.96 20.93
N GLN A 272 -10.14 -7.82 20.25
CA GLN A 272 -8.86 -7.24 19.84
C GLN A 272 -8.77 -5.80 20.34
N VAL A 273 -7.67 -5.49 21.01
CA VAL A 273 -7.34 -4.14 21.45
C VAL A 273 -6.04 -3.72 20.78
N MET A 274 -6.02 -2.52 20.19
CA MET A 274 -4.82 -1.94 19.62
C MET A 274 -4.63 -0.53 20.16
N LEU A 275 -3.42 -0.23 20.65
CA LEU A 275 -2.99 1.09 21.07
C LEU A 275 -1.84 1.53 20.18
N SER A 276 -1.90 2.75 19.65
CA SER A 276 -0.79 3.30 18.90
C SER A 276 -0.47 4.73 19.31
N SER A 277 0.81 5.04 19.25
CA SER A 277 1.33 6.39 19.52
C SER A 277 2.30 6.76 18.40
N LEU A 278 2.20 7.96 17.91
CA LEU A 278 3.09 8.55 16.92
C LEU A 278 3.62 9.86 17.47
N TRP A 279 4.93 10.04 17.34
CA TRP A 279 5.59 11.32 17.49
C TRP A 279 6.40 11.59 16.23
N SER A 280 6.34 12.82 15.73
CA SER A 280 7.19 13.25 14.61
C SER A 280 7.59 14.70 14.76
N ARG A 281 8.79 15.03 14.25
CA ARG A 281 9.34 16.36 14.18
C ARG A 281 9.89 16.60 12.78
N GLY A 282 9.47 17.71 12.18
CA GLY A 282 9.93 18.18 10.89
C GLY A 282 10.62 19.55 11.04
N GLU A 283 11.69 19.74 10.31
CA GLU A 283 12.38 21.04 10.22
C GLU A 283 12.61 21.36 8.75
N GLN A 284 12.30 22.56 8.34
CA GLN A 284 12.59 23.08 7.00
C GLN A 284 13.37 24.37 7.13
N SER A 285 14.46 24.49 6.39
CA SER A 285 15.26 25.71 6.24
C SER A 285 15.23 26.19 4.79
N GLY A 286 15.61 27.41 4.53
CA GLY A 286 15.65 28.02 3.19
C GLY A 286 14.45 28.93 2.94
N LEU A 287 13.75 28.74 1.80
CA LEU A 287 12.70 29.65 1.33
C LEU A 287 11.53 29.87 2.29
N SER A 288 11.20 28.87 3.09
CA SER A 288 10.12 28.95 4.09
C SER A 288 10.54 28.19 5.33
N PRO A 289 11.34 28.81 6.22
CA PRO A 289 11.80 28.12 7.42
C PRO A 289 10.60 27.84 8.34
N SER A 290 10.53 26.60 8.80
CA SER A 290 9.50 26.13 9.73
C SER A 290 9.98 24.94 10.54
N GLN A 291 9.43 24.80 11.74
CA GLN A 291 9.58 23.62 12.57
C GLN A 291 8.19 23.09 12.90
N SER A 292 7.99 21.79 12.78
CA SER A 292 6.73 21.14 13.10
C SER A 292 6.94 20.00 14.07
N GLU A 293 6.04 19.87 15.03
CA GLU A 293 5.97 18.73 15.93
C GLU A 293 4.54 18.17 15.93
N GLN A 294 4.41 16.87 15.72
CA GLN A 294 3.13 16.18 15.76
C GLN A 294 3.19 15.03 16.75
N GLN A 295 2.15 14.94 17.58
CA GLN A 295 1.93 13.84 18.50
C GLN A 295 0.51 13.30 18.29
N SER A 296 0.36 11.98 18.26
CA SER A 296 -0.95 11.36 18.25
C SER A 296 -0.97 10.08 19.06
N ILE A 297 -2.11 9.80 19.66
CA ILE A 297 -2.41 8.54 20.33
C ILE A 297 -3.76 8.05 19.84
N SER A 298 -3.86 6.75 19.57
CA SER A 298 -5.13 6.13 19.21
C SER A 298 -5.33 4.79 19.90
N ALA A 299 -6.58 4.48 20.19
CA ALA A 299 -7.03 3.22 20.76
C ALA A 299 -8.15 2.66 19.87
N ASN A 300 -8.05 1.38 19.53
CA ASN A 300 -9.06 0.65 18.79
C ASN A 300 -9.46 -0.59 19.58
N LEU A 301 -10.75 -0.85 19.67
CA LEU A 301 -11.35 -2.05 20.24
C LEU A 301 -12.18 -2.72 19.17
N GLU A 302 -11.97 -3.99 18.91
CA GLU A 302 -12.81 -4.80 18.03
C GLU A 302 -13.37 -5.99 18.80
N LEU A 303 -14.66 -6.23 18.65
CA LEU A 303 -15.40 -7.31 19.27
C LEU A 303 -16.14 -8.09 18.19
N GLY A 304 -16.05 -9.41 18.20
CA GLY A 304 -16.77 -10.28 17.26
C GLY A 304 -17.41 -11.47 17.99
N ARG A 305 -18.64 -11.81 17.60
CA ARG A 305 -19.33 -12.96 18.18
C ARG A 305 -20.37 -13.55 17.22
N PRO A 306 -20.45 -14.88 17.09
CA PRO A 306 -21.63 -15.53 16.51
C PRO A 306 -22.84 -15.32 17.46
N LEU A 307 -24.01 -14.94 16.93
CA LEU A 307 -25.22 -14.68 17.70
C LEU A 307 -26.19 -15.83 17.64
N LEU A 308 -26.46 -16.37 16.46
CA LEU A 308 -27.44 -17.43 16.23
C LEU A 308 -26.99 -18.24 15.00
N ASP A 309 -27.39 -19.49 14.96
CA ASP A 309 -27.12 -20.39 13.84
C ASP A 309 -28.35 -20.44 12.92
N LEU A 310 -28.10 -20.11 11.63
CA LEU A 310 -29.03 -20.38 10.53
C LEU A 310 -28.68 -21.73 9.88
N PRO A 311 -29.57 -22.31 9.08
CA PRO A 311 -29.25 -23.53 8.32
C PRO A 311 -28.03 -23.40 7.44
N ALA A 312 -27.72 -22.17 6.98
CA ALA A 312 -26.55 -21.86 6.15
C ALA A 312 -25.28 -21.53 6.96
N GLY A 313 -25.37 -21.43 8.28
CA GLY A 313 -24.23 -21.12 9.17
C GLY A 313 -24.52 -20.01 10.17
N PRO A 314 -23.55 -19.64 11.03
CA PRO A 314 -23.76 -18.66 12.08
C PRO A 314 -23.90 -17.24 11.56
N VAL A 315 -24.88 -16.51 12.09
CA VAL A 315 -24.96 -15.05 11.97
C VAL A 315 -23.94 -14.45 12.93
N SER A 316 -23.03 -13.63 12.41
CA SER A 316 -21.96 -13.00 13.18
C SER A 316 -22.19 -11.50 13.31
N VAL A 317 -21.91 -10.96 14.50
CA VAL A 317 -21.90 -9.53 14.76
C VAL A 317 -20.47 -9.09 15.07
N ASN A 318 -20.08 -7.96 14.48
CA ASN A 318 -18.82 -7.28 14.74
C ASN A 318 -19.12 -5.86 15.20
N LEU A 319 -18.47 -5.45 16.29
CA LEU A 319 -18.52 -4.09 16.83
C LEU A 319 -17.10 -3.58 16.91
N SER A 320 -16.87 -2.33 16.51
CA SER A 320 -15.58 -1.70 16.75
C SER A 320 -15.74 -0.28 17.27
N GLY A 321 -14.85 0.10 18.18
CA GLY A 321 -14.74 1.44 18.72
C GLY A 321 -13.34 1.98 18.48
N GLN A 322 -13.25 3.24 18.08
CA GLN A 322 -12.00 3.96 17.86
C GLN A 322 -12.03 5.27 18.63
N ALA A 323 -10.92 5.57 19.31
CA ALA A 323 -10.68 6.88 19.91
C ALA A 323 -9.29 7.35 19.54
N SER A 324 -9.16 8.61 19.12
CA SER A 324 -7.86 9.21 18.84
C SER A 324 -7.78 10.65 19.30
N ARG A 325 -6.55 11.06 19.62
CA ARG A 325 -6.21 12.44 19.91
C ARG A 325 -4.89 12.78 19.22
N ALA A 326 -4.86 13.89 18.51
CA ALA A 326 -3.68 14.43 17.87
C ALA A 326 -3.41 15.85 18.34
N ARG A 327 -2.13 16.23 18.38
CA ARG A 327 -1.66 17.62 18.58
C ARG A 327 -0.58 17.88 17.56
N SER A 328 -0.68 19.01 16.86
CA SER A 328 0.33 19.52 15.94
C SER A 328 0.70 20.93 16.36
N VAL A 329 1.99 21.22 16.43
CA VAL A 329 2.55 22.55 16.65
C VAL A 329 3.43 22.87 15.48
N VAL A 330 3.27 24.04 14.90
CA VAL A 330 4.14 24.53 13.82
C VAL A 330 4.61 25.92 14.17
N GLU A 331 5.92 26.06 14.27
CA GLU A 331 6.63 27.29 14.56
C GLU A 331 7.13 27.89 13.23
N ARG A 332 6.88 29.18 13.02
CA ARG A 332 7.29 29.94 11.84
C ARG A 332 7.72 31.35 12.24
N PRO A 333 8.52 32.03 11.40
CA PRO A 333 8.89 33.42 11.64
C PRO A 333 7.68 34.37 11.78
N GLN A 334 6.53 34.01 11.16
CA GLN A 334 5.31 34.82 11.18
C GLN A 334 4.40 34.52 12.38
N GLY A 335 4.71 33.50 13.18
CA GLY A 335 3.95 33.08 14.36
C GLY A 335 3.71 31.57 14.44
N ASP A 336 3.46 31.13 15.66
CA ASP A 336 3.24 29.71 15.96
C ASP A 336 1.77 29.34 15.78
N GLN A 337 1.53 28.15 15.25
CA GLN A 337 0.19 27.58 15.12
C GLN A 337 0.12 26.25 15.87
N THR A 338 -0.86 26.13 16.76
CA THR A 338 -1.16 24.88 17.46
C THR A 338 -2.54 24.38 17.04
N SER A 339 -2.62 23.13 16.64
CA SER A 339 -3.86 22.41 16.34
C SER A 339 -3.98 21.19 17.24
N THR A 340 -5.18 20.93 17.74
CA THR A 340 -5.52 19.72 18.49
C THR A 340 -6.78 19.11 17.88
N GLY A 341 -6.78 17.80 17.68
CA GLY A 341 -7.93 17.07 17.13
C GLY A 341 -8.30 15.89 18.01
N ARG A 342 -9.59 15.60 18.11
CA ARG A 342 -10.15 14.39 18.71
C ARG A 342 -11.06 13.71 17.73
N THR A 343 -11.01 12.39 17.70
CA THR A 343 -11.95 11.59 16.90
C THR A 343 -12.43 10.41 17.73
N LEU A 344 -13.73 10.21 17.75
CA LEU A 344 -14.39 9.02 18.26
C LEU A 344 -15.13 8.35 17.11
N GLY A 345 -15.04 7.03 16.99
CA GLY A 345 -15.72 6.26 15.96
C GLY A 345 -16.33 4.99 16.56
N LEU A 346 -17.51 4.63 16.08
CA LEU A 346 -18.20 3.39 16.38
C LEU A 346 -18.65 2.76 15.07
N ASN A 347 -18.36 1.47 14.90
CA ASN A 347 -18.82 0.71 13.75
C ASN A 347 -19.54 -0.54 14.24
N GLY A 348 -20.63 -0.90 13.58
CA GLY A 348 -21.35 -2.15 13.79
C GLY A 348 -21.60 -2.84 12.47
N GLY A 349 -21.44 -4.17 12.45
CA GLY A 349 -21.69 -4.98 11.27
C GLY A 349 -22.35 -6.31 11.62
N VAL A 350 -23.23 -6.77 10.73
CA VAL A 350 -23.88 -8.06 10.80
C VAL A 350 -23.59 -8.83 9.52
N SER A 351 -23.15 -10.06 9.66
CA SER A 351 -22.88 -10.98 8.57
C SER A 351 -23.82 -12.17 8.65
N MET A 352 -24.59 -12.42 7.58
CA MET A 352 -25.63 -13.44 7.51
C MET A 352 -25.40 -14.38 6.33
N PRO A 353 -25.02 -15.65 6.56
CA PRO A 353 -25.04 -16.66 5.50
C PRO A 353 -26.49 -16.99 5.15
N LEU A 354 -26.88 -16.76 3.90
CA LEU A 354 -28.25 -16.99 3.40
C LEU A 354 -28.39 -18.35 2.72
N ALA A 355 -27.33 -18.86 2.10
CA ALA A 355 -27.25 -20.19 1.52
C ALA A 355 -25.84 -20.73 1.68
N ARG A 356 -25.70 -22.05 1.79
CA ARG A 356 -24.43 -22.77 1.86
C ARG A 356 -24.49 -24.01 1.00
N ARG A 357 -23.39 -24.28 0.31
CA ARG A 357 -23.20 -25.51 -0.45
C ARG A 357 -23.12 -26.71 0.50
N SER A 358 -23.79 -27.81 0.15
CA SER A 358 -23.71 -29.06 0.92
C SER A 358 -22.30 -29.65 0.86
N ALA A 359 -21.85 -30.22 2.00
CA ALA A 359 -20.57 -30.92 2.08
C ALA A 359 -20.54 -32.21 1.19
N ASP A 360 -21.70 -32.76 0.86
CA ASP A 360 -21.86 -33.98 0.06
C ASP A 360 -21.80 -33.74 -1.46
N GLY A 361 -21.50 -32.50 -1.87
CA GLY A 361 -21.31 -32.16 -3.29
C GLY A 361 -22.59 -31.99 -4.10
N ASP A 362 -23.76 -32.07 -3.47
CA ASP A 362 -25.00 -31.65 -4.08
C ASP A 362 -25.02 -30.12 -4.06
N ASP A 363 -24.67 -29.51 -5.19
CA ASP A 363 -24.69 -28.07 -5.37
C ASP A 363 -26.16 -27.61 -5.27
N GLY A 364 -26.60 -27.26 -4.06
CA GLY A 364 -27.90 -26.62 -3.89
C GLY A 364 -28.02 -25.47 -4.88
N LEU A 365 -29.22 -25.23 -5.41
CA LEU A 365 -29.52 -24.24 -6.47
C LEU A 365 -28.87 -22.86 -6.29
N TRP A 366 -28.45 -22.50 -5.08
CA TRP A 366 -27.94 -21.18 -4.72
C TRP A 366 -26.41 -21.14 -4.43
N GLY A 367 -25.75 -22.30 -4.25
CA GLY A 367 -24.33 -22.33 -3.82
C GLY A 367 -24.14 -21.63 -2.47
N ASP A 368 -23.04 -20.87 -2.32
CA ASP A 368 -22.78 -20.06 -1.13
C ASP A 368 -23.25 -18.62 -1.33
N LEU A 369 -24.11 -18.13 -0.46
CA LEU A 369 -24.64 -16.77 -0.50
C LEU A 369 -24.51 -16.12 0.89
N LEU A 370 -23.79 -15.01 0.96
CA LEU A 370 -23.49 -14.28 2.17
C LEU A 370 -23.90 -12.80 2.00
N MET A 371 -24.65 -12.28 2.97
CA MET A 371 -25.01 -10.87 3.05
C MET A 371 -24.34 -10.21 4.25
N THR A 372 -23.84 -9.00 4.06
CA THR A 372 -23.28 -8.17 5.14
C THR A 372 -23.93 -6.81 5.13
N LEU A 373 -24.29 -6.34 6.32
CA LEU A 373 -24.81 -4.99 6.57
C LEU A 373 -23.93 -4.33 7.62
N GLY A 374 -23.61 -3.06 7.43
CA GLY A 374 -22.80 -2.31 8.39
C GLY A 374 -23.24 -0.85 8.47
N ALA A 375 -22.98 -0.26 9.63
CA ALA A 375 -23.16 1.15 9.89
C ALA A 375 -21.97 1.69 10.68
N ASP A 376 -21.55 2.90 10.37
CA ASP A 376 -20.51 3.60 11.10
C ASP A 376 -20.98 5.00 11.52
N LEU A 377 -20.51 5.41 12.69
CA LEU A 377 -20.71 6.74 13.25
C LEU A 377 -19.36 7.26 13.71
N SER A 378 -19.06 8.50 13.38
CA SER A 378 -17.84 9.15 13.86
C SER A 378 -18.14 10.56 14.32
N GLU A 379 -17.43 11.00 15.34
CA GLU A 379 -17.48 12.38 15.85
C GLU A 379 -16.04 12.89 15.98
N SER A 380 -15.81 14.07 15.43
CA SER A 380 -14.53 14.79 15.54
C SER A 380 -14.77 16.25 15.81
N ASP A 381 -13.71 16.99 16.13
CA ASP A 381 -13.77 18.45 16.28
C ASP A 381 -14.21 19.16 14.96
N SER A 382 -14.15 18.44 13.83
CA SER A 382 -14.62 18.91 12.53
C SER A 382 -16.08 18.54 12.20
N GLY A 383 -16.79 17.84 13.09
CA GLY A 383 -18.18 17.47 12.91
C GLY A 383 -18.45 15.98 13.05
N ARG A 384 -19.63 15.56 12.59
CA ARG A 384 -20.07 14.16 12.61
C ARG A 384 -19.95 13.54 11.23
N GLY A 385 -19.56 12.28 11.22
CA GLY A 385 -19.59 11.40 10.08
C GLY A 385 -20.52 10.22 10.34
N GLU A 386 -21.17 9.75 9.29
CA GLU A 386 -22.04 8.59 9.31
C GLU A 386 -21.89 7.80 8.02
N GLY A 387 -22.02 6.48 8.10
CA GLY A 387 -21.92 5.61 6.94
C GLY A 387 -22.82 4.40 7.06
N LEU A 388 -23.28 3.92 5.91
CA LEU A 388 -24.00 2.68 5.75
C LEU A 388 -23.36 1.88 4.63
N ASN A 389 -23.23 0.58 4.82
CA ASN A 389 -22.75 -0.32 3.79
C ASN A 389 -23.56 -1.61 3.75
N ALA A 390 -23.76 -2.13 2.55
CA ALA A 390 -24.37 -3.42 2.29
C ALA A 390 -23.53 -4.16 1.26
N ALA A 391 -23.29 -5.44 1.47
CA ALA A 391 -22.58 -6.29 0.53
C ALA A 391 -23.25 -7.65 0.40
N LEU A 392 -23.18 -8.20 -0.82
CA LEU A 392 -23.67 -9.53 -1.16
C LEU A 392 -22.53 -10.27 -1.88
N SER A 393 -22.15 -11.42 -1.36
CA SER A 393 -21.21 -12.33 -1.99
C SER A 393 -21.91 -13.62 -2.38
N TRP A 394 -21.85 -13.98 -3.66
CA TRP A 394 -22.52 -15.14 -4.21
C TRP A 394 -21.54 -16.02 -4.97
N THR A 395 -21.43 -17.28 -4.57
CA THR A 395 -20.56 -18.29 -5.18
C THR A 395 -21.45 -19.46 -5.63
N PRO A 396 -22.14 -19.35 -6.80
CA PRO A 396 -23.03 -20.42 -7.27
C PRO A 396 -22.26 -21.71 -7.60
N LEU A 397 -21.05 -21.59 -8.10
CA LEU A 397 -20.16 -22.70 -8.42
C LEU A 397 -18.77 -22.41 -7.81
N SER A 398 -18.00 -23.42 -7.49
CA SER A 398 -16.64 -23.27 -6.94
C SER A 398 -15.73 -22.38 -7.81
N ALA A 399 -15.97 -22.41 -9.13
CA ALA A 399 -15.21 -21.62 -10.10
C ALA A 399 -15.83 -20.24 -10.40
N LEU A 400 -16.98 -19.88 -9.85
CA LEU A 400 -17.65 -18.60 -10.14
C LEU A 400 -18.00 -17.85 -8.85
N ARG A 401 -17.60 -16.59 -8.79
CA ARG A 401 -17.90 -15.70 -7.65
C ARG A 401 -18.41 -14.35 -8.17
N PHE A 402 -19.46 -13.87 -7.55
CA PHE A 402 -20.02 -12.53 -7.79
C PHE A 402 -20.06 -11.78 -6.46
N ASN A 403 -19.69 -10.50 -6.48
CA ASN A 403 -19.84 -9.63 -5.33
C ASN A 403 -20.50 -8.34 -5.79
N ALA A 404 -21.43 -7.84 -4.96
CA ALA A 404 -22.03 -6.53 -5.09
C ALA A 404 -21.89 -5.81 -3.75
N SER A 405 -21.40 -4.58 -3.76
CA SER A 405 -21.37 -3.75 -2.56
C SER A 405 -21.84 -2.33 -2.86
N LEU A 406 -22.57 -1.79 -1.90
CA LEU A 406 -23.06 -0.42 -1.90
C LEU A 406 -22.64 0.22 -0.59
N SER A 407 -22.05 1.41 -0.64
CA SER A 407 -21.78 2.20 0.55
C SER A 407 -22.13 3.65 0.32
N SER A 408 -22.68 4.27 1.37
CA SER A 408 -22.98 5.71 1.42
C SER A 408 -22.41 6.26 2.72
N ALA A 409 -21.57 7.27 2.64
CA ALA A 409 -20.93 7.84 3.81
C ALA A 409 -20.82 9.37 3.72
N ARG A 410 -21.09 10.01 4.84
CA ARG A 410 -20.68 11.38 5.10
C ARG A 410 -19.53 11.35 6.09
N ARG A 411 -18.37 11.83 5.67
CA ARG A 411 -17.14 11.72 6.45
C ARG A 411 -16.79 13.05 7.11
N THR A 412 -16.16 13.00 8.28
CA THR A 412 -15.55 14.19 8.88
C THR A 412 -14.36 14.64 8.04
N VAL A 413 -14.09 15.94 8.02
CA VAL A 413 -12.87 16.47 7.38
C VAL A 413 -11.67 16.13 8.26
N PRO A 414 -10.63 15.45 7.72
CA PRO A 414 -9.41 15.19 8.48
C PRO A 414 -8.75 16.45 8.98
N ASP A 415 -8.28 16.44 10.23
CA ASP A 415 -7.65 17.61 10.85
C ASP A 415 -6.47 18.15 10.06
N LEU A 416 -5.66 17.29 9.45
CA LEU A 416 -4.56 17.69 8.57
C LEU A 416 -5.05 18.50 7.37
N GLN A 417 -6.16 18.13 6.76
CA GLN A 417 -6.72 18.86 5.61
C GLN A 417 -7.28 20.23 6.00
N ARG A 418 -7.66 20.40 7.27
CA ARG A 418 -8.17 21.72 7.77
C ARG A 418 -7.09 22.59 8.36
N PHE A 419 -6.15 22.00 9.09
CA PHE A 419 -5.27 22.73 10.00
C PHE A 419 -3.79 22.53 9.70
N GLU A 420 -3.45 21.76 8.64
CA GLU A 420 -2.06 21.70 8.21
C GLU A 420 -1.61 23.10 7.82
N PRO A 421 -0.52 23.60 8.41
CA PRO A 421 -0.02 24.91 8.11
C PRO A 421 0.39 25.03 6.64
N GLU A 422 0.19 26.20 6.07
CA GLU A 422 0.64 26.54 4.73
C GLU A 422 2.16 26.42 4.61
N TYR A 423 2.63 25.78 3.55
CA TYR A 423 4.06 25.66 3.21
C TYR A 423 4.26 25.57 1.70
N TYR A 424 5.45 25.91 1.23
CA TYR A 424 5.81 25.71 -0.17
C TYR A 424 6.25 24.27 -0.36
N GLY A 425 5.65 23.59 -1.35
CA GLY A 425 6.03 22.24 -1.77
C GLY A 425 7.29 22.24 -2.63
N GLU A 426 7.63 21.06 -3.16
CA GLU A 426 8.71 20.95 -4.15
C GLU A 426 8.26 21.58 -5.48
N PRO A 427 9.18 22.21 -6.23
CA PRO A 427 8.86 22.76 -7.53
C PRO A 427 8.26 21.72 -8.48
N VAL A 428 7.20 22.08 -9.17
CA VAL A 428 6.54 21.23 -10.17
C VAL A 428 6.48 21.92 -11.52
N VAL A 429 6.63 21.15 -12.59
CA VAL A 429 6.50 21.68 -13.94
C VAL A 429 5.05 21.60 -14.38
N VAL A 430 4.48 22.74 -14.75
CA VAL A 430 3.14 22.86 -15.29
C VAL A 430 3.17 23.52 -16.67
N PHE A 431 2.18 23.20 -17.51
CA PHE A 431 1.99 23.91 -18.76
C PHE A 431 1.12 25.14 -18.53
N ASP A 432 1.68 26.34 -18.73
CA ASP A 432 0.97 27.61 -18.65
C ASP A 432 0.31 27.93 -19.99
N PHE A 433 -0.99 27.68 -20.08
CA PHE A 433 -1.78 27.95 -21.29
C PHE A 433 -1.89 29.43 -21.65
N VAL A 434 -1.70 30.36 -20.69
CA VAL A 434 -1.75 31.79 -20.97
C VAL A 434 -0.55 32.22 -21.80
N ARG A 435 0.62 31.67 -21.51
CA ARG A 435 1.86 31.98 -22.24
C ARG A 435 2.27 30.91 -23.26
N GLY A 436 1.62 29.73 -23.24
CA GLY A 436 1.94 28.62 -24.15
C GLY A 436 3.32 27.99 -23.88
N GLU A 437 3.76 27.99 -22.63
CA GLU A 437 5.07 27.48 -22.20
C GLU A 437 4.96 26.54 -20.99
N SER A 438 5.92 25.64 -20.81
CA SER A 438 6.05 24.88 -19.57
C SER A 438 6.93 25.63 -18.59
N VAL A 439 6.41 25.85 -17.39
CA VAL A 439 7.08 26.61 -16.33
C VAL A 439 7.20 25.79 -15.06
N GLU A 440 8.24 26.06 -14.31
CA GLU A 440 8.41 25.50 -12.97
C GLU A 440 7.71 26.45 -11.97
N VAL A 441 6.81 25.91 -11.16
CA VAL A 441 6.06 26.66 -10.16
C VAL A 441 6.24 26.06 -8.79
N LEU A 442 6.14 26.88 -7.75
CA LEU A 442 6.12 26.47 -6.36
C LEU A 442 4.67 26.27 -5.92
N PRO A 443 4.24 25.02 -5.62
CA PRO A 443 2.91 24.82 -5.07
C PRO A 443 2.85 25.29 -3.62
N ILE A 444 1.82 26.02 -3.26
CA ILE A 444 1.45 26.31 -1.88
C ILE A 444 0.57 25.16 -1.40
N LEU A 445 1.01 24.48 -0.36
CA LEU A 445 0.36 23.33 0.26
C LEU A 445 -0.05 23.68 1.69
N GLY A 446 -0.88 22.86 2.31
CA GLY A 446 -1.38 23.05 3.66
C GLY A 446 -2.86 22.68 3.75
N GLY A 447 -3.52 23.05 4.85
CA GLY A 447 -4.93 22.83 5.08
C GLY A 447 -5.79 24.06 4.75
N ASP A 448 -7.10 23.82 4.67
CA ASP A 448 -8.12 24.89 4.56
C ASP A 448 -9.18 24.70 5.66
N PRO A 449 -9.27 25.63 6.64
CA PRO A 449 -10.26 25.55 7.71
C PRO A 449 -11.71 25.64 7.21
N GLY A 450 -11.95 26.18 6.01
CA GLY A 450 -13.27 26.36 5.40
C GLY A 450 -13.86 25.07 4.80
N LEU A 451 -13.15 23.95 4.83
CA LEU A 451 -13.60 22.70 4.24
C LEU A 451 -14.87 22.15 4.92
N ARG A 452 -15.81 21.73 4.07
CA ARG A 452 -17.05 21.08 4.48
C ARG A 452 -16.91 19.54 4.44
N PRO A 453 -17.65 18.81 5.29
CA PRO A 453 -17.68 17.34 5.28
C PRO A 453 -18.15 16.78 3.94
N PRO A 454 -17.35 15.92 3.28
CA PRO A 454 -17.72 15.30 2.02
C PRO A 454 -18.76 14.19 2.22
N ARG A 455 -19.63 13.99 1.24
CA ARG A 455 -20.47 12.81 1.09
C ARG A 455 -20.01 12.00 -0.12
N SER A 456 -19.94 10.69 0.03
CA SER A 456 -19.58 9.76 -1.04
C SER A 456 -20.50 8.55 -1.08
N ASP A 457 -20.92 8.18 -2.29
CA ASP A 457 -21.68 6.98 -2.58
C ASP A 457 -20.84 6.09 -3.53
N HIS A 458 -20.66 4.82 -3.18
CA HIS A 458 -19.88 3.86 -3.96
C HIS A 458 -20.71 2.63 -4.27
N LEU A 459 -20.72 2.21 -5.53
CA LEU A 459 -21.22 0.94 -6.01
C LEU A 459 -20.07 0.16 -6.63
N MET A 460 -19.86 -1.06 -6.16
CA MET A 460 -18.89 -2.00 -6.73
C MET A 460 -19.61 -3.29 -7.11
N LEU A 461 -19.40 -3.75 -8.35
CA LEU A 461 -19.88 -5.04 -8.84
C LEU A 461 -18.67 -5.81 -9.38
N SER A 462 -18.47 -7.02 -8.89
CA SER A 462 -17.38 -7.86 -9.37
C SER A 462 -17.84 -9.27 -9.73
N ALA A 463 -17.19 -9.83 -10.75
CA ALA A 463 -17.35 -11.21 -11.17
C ALA A 463 -15.96 -11.83 -11.34
N ALA A 464 -15.74 -13.01 -10.79
CA ALA A 464 -14.50 -13.77 -10.95
C ALA A 464 -14.81 -15.20 -11.37
N ALA A 465 -13.97 -15.73 -12.26
CA ALA A 465 -14.08 -17.09 -12.79
C ALA A 465 -12.73 -17.82 -12.75
N GLY A 466 -12.73 -19.10 -12.38
CA GLY A 466 -11.55 -19.96 -12.26
C GLY A 466 -11.14 -20.23 -10.80
N PRO A 467 -10.00 -20.93 -10.58
CA PRO A 467 -9.09 -21.43 -11.61
C PRO A 467 -9.65 -22.61 -12.42
N PHE A 468 -9.49 -22.56 -13.75
CA PHE A 468 -9.81 -23.68 -14.63
C PHE A 468 -8.58 -24.60 -14.78
N THR A 469 -8.79 -25.92 -14.72
CA THR A 469 -7.77 -26.93 -14.39
C THR A 469 -6.54 -27.03 -15.30
N ALA A 470 -6.66 -26.81 -16.60
CA ALA A 470 -5.57 -27.07 -17.54
C ALA A 470 -4.39 -26.07 -17.44
N LEU A 471 -4.67 -24.80 -17.20
CA LEU A 471 -3.68 -23.72 -17.13
C LEU A 471 -3.78 -22.92 -15.82
N ALA A 472 -4.54 -23.40 -14.83
CA ALA A 472 -4.96 -22.61 -13.69
C ALA A 472 -5.39 -21.18 -14.11
N LEU A 473 -6.13 -21.12 -15.22
CA LEU A 473 -6.61 -19.87 -15.80
C LEU A 473 -7.69 -19.27 -14.88
N GLN A 474 -7.50 -18.04 -14.48
CA GLN A 474 -8.49 -17.32 -13.70
C GLN A 474 -8.63 -15.89 -14.25
N GLY A 475 -9.82 -15.35 -14.15
CA GLY A 475 -10.12 -14.01 -14.61
C GLY A 475 -11.16 -13.33 -13.74
N GLY A 476 -11.18 -12.01 -13.79
CA GLY A 476 -12.15 -11.21 -13.06
C GLY A 476 -12.44 -9.91 -13.77
N VAL A 477 -13.64 -9.40 -13.52
CA VAL A 477 -14.10 -8.09 -13.97
C VAL A 477 -14.68 -7.37 -12.77
N ASN A 478 -14.32 -6.10 -12.60
CA ASN A 478 -14.80 -5.24 -11.54
C ASN A 478 -15.30 -3.92 -12.15
N PHE A 479 -16.57 -3.60 -11.91
CA PHE A 479 -17.18 -2.31 -12.20
C PHE A 479 -17.26 -1.50 -10.91
N GLU A 480 -16.81 -0.27 -10.96
CA GLU A 480 -16.86 0.69 -9.85
C GLU A 480 -17.52 1.97 -10.31
N ARG A 481 -18.48 2.46 -9.53
CA ARG A 481 -19.06 3.79 -9.64
C ARG A 481 -18.88 4.50 -8.31
N ALA A 482 -18.21 5.66 -8.37
CA ALA A 482 -18.03 6.54 -7.21
C ALA A 482 -18.65 7.90 -7.54
N GLU A 483 -19.52 8.37 -6.64
CA GLU A 483 -20.13 9.68 -6.71
C GLU A 483 -19.84 10.42 -5.40
N ALA A 484 -19.39 11.65 -5.50
CA ALA A 484 -19.06 12.46 -4.33
C ALA A 484 -19.66 13.86 -4.46
N VAL A 485 -20.08 14.40 -3.32
CA VAL A 485 -20.58 15.78 -3.18
C VAL A 485 -19.76 16.45 -2.08
N ASP A 486 -19.35 17.71 -2.34
CA ASP A 486 -18.43 18.46 -1.48
C ASP A 486 -17.12 17.69 -1.24
N ASP A 487 -16.68 16.90 -2.23
CA ASP A 487 -15.42 16.14 -2.12
C ASP A 487 -14.24 17.08 -1.88
N ILE A 488 -13.22 16.56 -1.20
CA ILE A 488 -12.04 17.36 -0.88
C ILE A 488 -10.93 17.01 -1.85
N GLY A 489 -10.54 17.96 -2.66
CA GLY A 489 -9.51 17.79 -3.68
C GLY A 489 -8.67 19.04 -3.89
N ALA A 490 -7.65 18.91 -4.75
CA ALA A 490 -6.83 20.04 -5.20
C ALA A 490 -7.37 20.61 -6.52
N LEU A 491 -6.97 21.84 -6.84
CA LEU A 491 -7.22 22.42 -8.15
C LEU A 491 -6.63 21.52 -9.26
N PRO A 492 -7.34 21.34 -10.38
CA PRO A 492 -6.78 20.70 -11.56
C PRO A 492 -5.61 21.48 -12.17
N ALA A 493 -5.06 20.97 -13.27
CA ALA A 493 -4.03 21.66 -14.05
C ALA A 493 -4.51 23.08 -14.44
N PRO A 494 -3.62 24.11 -14.36
CA PRO A 494 -4.00 25.50 -14.60
C PRO A 494 -4.53 25.71 -16.02
N THR A 495 -5.67 26.38 -16.14
CA THR A 495 -6.24 26.85 -17.40
C THR A 495 -6.68 28.31 -17.23
N PRO A 496 -6.83 29.09 -18.31
CA PRO A 496 -7.27 30.49 -18.20
C PRO A 496 -8.62 30.63 -17.49
N GLN A 497 -9.54 29.69 -17.69
CA GLN A 497 -10.85 29.72 -17.05
C GLN A 497 -10.76 29.39 -15.55
N LEU A 498 -9.88 28.47 -15.18
CA LEU A 498 -9.66 28.14 -13.77
C LEU A 498 -8.98 29.30 -13.03
N GLU A 499 -7.99 29.92 -13.66
CA GLU A 499 -7.32 31.12 -13.12
C GLU A 499 -8.32 32.29 -12.97
N ALA A 500 -9.22 32.48 -13.94
CA ALA A 500 -10.26 33.51 -13.85
C ALA A 500 -11.29 33.20 -12.74
N ALA A 501 -11.58 31.93 -12.45
CA ALA A 501 -12.50 31.52 -11.39
C ALA A 501 -11.89 31.59 -9.97
N PHE A 502 -10.57 31.44 -9.85
CA PHE A 502 -9.81 31.41 -8.59
C PHE A 502 -8.55 32.27 -8.67
N PRO A 503 -8.65 33.57 -8.99
CA PRO A 503 -7.47 34.40 -9.26
C PRO A 503 -6.51 34.47 -8.07
N GLU A 504 -7.01 34.36 -6.85
CA GLU A 504 -6.22 34.40 -5.60
C GLU A 504 -5.29 33.17 -5.45
N ARG A 505 -5.55 32.09 -6.20
CA ARG A 505 -4.75 30.86 -6.13
C ARG A 505 -3.58 30.81 -7.13
N PHE A 506 -3.48 31.81 -8.01
CA PHE A 506 -2.43 31.85 -9.03
C PHE A 506 -1.59 33.11 -8.88
N GLN A 507 -0.30 32.94 -8.68
CA GLN A 507 0.64 34.05 -8.55
C GLN A 507 1.53 34.15 -9.77
N ARG A 508 1.54 35.35 -10.39
CA ARG A 508 2.41 35.66 -11.54
C ARG A 508 3.40 36.75 -11.13
N ASP A 509 4.62 36.69 -11.68
CA ASP A 509 5.61 37.74 -11.50
C ASP A 509 5.31 38.99 -12.37
N ALA A 510 6.15 39.99 -12.26
CA ALA A 510 6.00 41.24 -13.01
C ALA A 510 6.08 41.06 -14.54
N SER A 511 6.67 39.98 -15.02
CA SER A 511 6.73 39.58 -16.44
C SER A 511 5.49 38.82 -16.91
N GLY A 512 4.56 38.51 -15.99
CA GLY A 512 3.37 37.71 -16.22
C GLY A 512 3.63 36.19 -16.22
N ARG A 513 4.82 35.72 -15.83
CA ARG A 513 5.15 34.29 -15.72
C ARG A 513 4.51 33.72 -14.44
N LEU A 514 3.90 32.54 -14.54
CA LEU A 514 3.34 31.83 -13.41
C LEU A 514 4.47 31.32 -12.49
N VAL A 515 4.47 31.71 -11.21
CA VAL A 515 5.53 31.38 -10.25
C VAL A 515 5.04 30.51 -9.09
N SER A 516 3.75 30.60 -8.74
CA SER A 516 3.18 29.82 -7.64
C SER A 516 1.70 29.50 -7.89
N ILE A 517 1.26 28.36 -7.38
CA ILE A 517 -0.15 27.92 -7.41
C ILE A 517 -0.54 27.44 -6.02
N ASP A 518 -1.62 27.98 -5.48
CA ASP A 518 -2.21 27.49 -4.24
C ASP A 518 -2.97 26.19 -4.50
N GLN A 519 -2.35 25.09 -4.09
CA GLN A 519 -2.83 23.71 -4.21
C GLN A 519 -3.46 23.19 -2.90
N ARG A 520 -3.73 24.09 -1.93
CA ARG A 520 -4.44 23.68 -0.71
C ARG A 520 -5.80 23.11 -1.09
N PRO A 521 -6.29 22.11 -0.33
CA PRO A 521 -7.54 21.44 -0.64
C PRO A 521 -8.72 22.43 -0.67
N LEU A 522 -9.71 22.11 -1.49
CA LEU A 522 -10.99 22.83 -1.58
C LEU A 522 -12.12 21.82 -1.73
N ASN A 523 -13.35 22.24 -1.42
CA ASN A 523 -14.50 21.41 -1.70
C ASN A 523 -14.83 21.43 -3.20
N ILE A 524 -14.83 20.27 -3.81
CA ILE A 524 -15.31 20.01 -5.16
C ILE A 524 -16.81 19.73 -5.07
N ARG A 525 -17.63 20.55 -5.74
CA ARG A 525 -19.09 20.48 -5.62
C ARG A 525 -19.65 19.09 -5.94
N SER A 526 -19.22 18.46 -7.01
CA SER A 526 -19.58 17.08 -7.34
C SER A 526 -18.50 16.42 -8.20
N ALA A 527 -18.31 15.12 -8.00
CA ALA A 527 -17.46 14.29 -8.82
C ALA A 527 -18.16 12.95 -9.07
N LEU A 528 -18.11 12.49 -10.33
CA LEU A 528 -18.62 11.19 -10.76
C LEU A 528 -17.51 10.46 -11.51
N SER A 529 -17.17 9.26 -11.07
CA SER A 529 -16.26 8.36 -11.79
C SER A 529 -16.88 6.99 -11.93
N GLU A 530 -16.74 6.43 -13.14
CA GLU A 530 -17.11 5.05 -13.44
C GLU A 530 -15.95 4.37 -14.14
N SER A 531 -15.59 3.19 -13.69
CA SER A 531 -14.49 2.41 -14.25
C SER A 531 -14.82 0.93 -14.32
N LEU A 532 -14.26 0.27 -15.34
CA LEU A 532 -14.27 -1.16 -15.52
C LEU A 532 -12.82 -1.64 -15.49
N SER A 533 -12.48 -2.51 -14.55
CA SER A 533 -11.19 -3.18 -14.53
C SER A 533 -11.37 -4.67 -14.79
N SER A 534 -10.45 -5.27 -15.53
CA SER A 534 -10.44 -6.69 -15.80
C SER A 534 -9.03 -7.27 -15.61
N SER A 535 -8.95 -8.48 -15.14
CA SER A 535 -7.70 -9.21 -14.96
C SER A 535 -7.82 -10.61 -15.52
N LEU A 536 -6.72 -11.10 -16.09
CA LEU A 536 -6.60 -12.47 -16.55
C LEU A 536 -5.23 -13.00 -16.13
N THR A 537 -5.22 -14.13 -15.41
CA THR A 537 -3.98 -14.77 -14.96
C THR A 537 -3.97 -16.22 -15.42
N ALA A 538 -2.85 -16.63 -16.01
CA ALA A 538 -2.58 -18.02 -16.38
C ALA A 538 -1.28 -18.50 -15.71
N ASN A 539 -1.31 -19.70 -15.13
CA ASN A 539 -0.14 -20.35 -14.57
C ASN A 539 0.18 -21.61 -15.37
N VAL A 540 1.26 -21.55 -16.15
CA VAL A 540 1.70 -22.62 -17.04
C VAL A 540 2.87 -23.37 -16.41
N PRO A 541 2.74 -24.67 -16.11
CA PRO A 541 3.88 -25.45 -15.63
C PRO A 541 4.94 -25.59 -16.74
N LEU A 542 6.20 -25.28 -16.43
CA LEU A 542 7.34 -25.36 -17.36
C LEU A 542 8.05 -26.73 -17.33
N GLY A 543 7.34 -27.81 -17.05
CA GLY A 543 7.90 -29.16 -17.04
C GLY A 543 8.95 -29.40 -15.93
N GLY A 544 9.30 -30.68 -15.69
CA GLY A 544 10.27 -31.11 -14.68
C GLY A 544 9.60 -31.81 -13.49
N GLU A 545 10.38 -32.54 -12.71
CA GLU A 545 9.97 -33.22 -11.48
C GLU A 545 10.63 -32.59 -10.26
N GLY A 546 9.95 -32.57 -9.13
CA GLY A 546 10.48 -32.04 -7.87
C GLY A 546 10.98 -30.58 -7.96
N ALA A 547 12.18 -30.32 -7.48
CA ALA A 547 12.81 -28.98 -7.48
C ALA A 547 13.12 -28.40 -8.87
N ARG A 548 13.01 -29.19 -9.94
CA ARG A 548 13.19 -28.76 -11.33
C ARG A 548 11.89 -28.28 -11.99
N ARG A 549 10.78 -28.35 -11.28
CA ARG A 549 9.51 -27.75 -11.76
C ARG A 549 9.67 -26.24 -11.91
N GLY A 550 9.37 -25.75 -13.10
CA GLY A 550 9.26 -24.34 -13.37
C GLY A 550 7.80 -23.91 -13.45
N VAL A 551 7.56 -22.64 -13.28
CA VAL A 551 6.25 -22.00 -13.45
C VAL A 551 6.43 -20.75 -14.30
N LEU A 552 5.58 -20.62 -15.31
CA LEU A 552 5.39 -19.38 -16.06
C LEU A 552 4.02 -18.82 -15.68
N ARG A 553 4.01 -17.63 -15.09
CA ARG A 553 2.80 -16.90 -14.82
C ARG A 553 2.68 -15.73 -15.77
N VAL A 554 1.54 -15.57 -16.37
CA VAL A 554 1.19 -14.42 -17.20
C VAL A 554 -0.03 -13.75 -16.61
N THR A 555 0.07 -12.47 -16.28
CA THR A 555 -1.04 -11.66 -15.77
C THR A 555 -1.26 -10.47 -16.69
N LEU A 556 -2.47 -10.31 -17.17
CA LEU A 556 -2.93 -9.16 -17.95
C LEU A 556 -3.96 -8.40 -17.12
N ASN A 557 -3.75 -7.10 -16.93
CA ASN A 557 -4.69 -6.20 -16.27
C ASN A 557 -5.11 -5.12 -17.27
N HIS A 558 -6.40 -4.84 -17.33
CA HIS A 558 -6.97 -3.77 -18.14
C HIS A 558 -7.82 -2.87 -17.25
N SER A 559 -7.67 -1.57 -17.38
CA SER A 559 -8.52 -0.58 -16.74
C SER A 559 -9.10 0.35 -17.79
N TRP A 560 -10.40 0.51 -17.76
CA TRP A 560 -11.16 1.36 -18.67
C TRP A 560 -12.03 2.33 -17.87
N ARG A 561 -11.75 3.62 -18.00
CA ARG A 561 -12.59 4.69 -17.45
C ARG A 561 -13.73 4.97 -18.38
N LEU A 562 -14.94 4.77 -17.90
CA LEU A 562 -16.19 4.97 -18.65
C LEU A 562 -16.63 6.42 -18.55
N THR A 563 -16.61 6.96 -17.33
CA THR A 563 -17.02 8.33 -16.98
C THR A 563 -16.00 8.94 -16.02
N ASN A 564 -15.69 10.22 -16.18
CA ASN A 564 -14.94 11.00 -15.21
C ASN A 564 -15.32 12.47 -15.33
N ARG A 565 -16.28 12.90 -14.52
CA ARG A 565 -16.85 14.24 -14.54
C ARG A 565 -16.69 14.92 -13.19
N THR A 566 -16.44 16.22 -13.21
CA THR A 566 -16.22 16.99 -12.03
C THR A 566 -16.80 18.40 -12.18
N THR A 567 -17.60 18.83 -11.21
CA THR A 567 -18.02 20.22 -11.08
C THR A 567 -17.29 20.81 -9.89
N ILE A 568 -16.31 21.70 -10.12
CA ILE A 568 -15.49 22.28 -9.05
C ILE A 568 -16.28 23.35 -8.32
N HIS A 569 -16.81 24.32 -9.07
CA HIS A 569 -17.52 25.48 -8.56
C HIS A 569 -18.69 25.83 -9.49
N GLU A 570 -19.70 26.53 -8.98
CA GLU A 570 -20.88 26.89 -9.76
C GLU A 570 -20.60 27.87 -10.92
N ALA A 571 -19.52 28.65 -10.81
CA ALA A 571 -19.07 29.55 -11.86
C ALA A 571 -18.37 28.83 -13.02
N LEU A 572 -18.07 27.54 -12.90
CA LEU A 572 -17.40 26.73 -13.91
C LEU A 572 -18.37 25.70 -14.49
N PRO A 573 -18.25 25.34 -15.77
CA PRO A 573 -19.02 24.24 -16.35
C PRO A 573 -18.59 22.91 -15.73
N GLU A 574 -19.42 21.86 -15.87
CA GLU A 574 -19.02 20.50 -15.58
C GLU A 574 -17.84 20.11 -16.49
N LEU A 575 -16.77 19.63 -15.88
CA LEU A 575 -15.54 19.24 -16.55
C LEU A 575 -15.60 17.75 -16.91
N ASP A 576 -15.53 17.43 -18.21
CA ASP A 576 -15.32 16.05 -18.68
C ASP A 576 -13.80 15.79 -18.82
N ARG A 577 -13.21 15.13 -17.80
CA ARG A 577 -11.79 14.84 -17.78
C ARG A 577 -11.36 13.83 -18.84
N LEU A 578 -12.26 12.97 -19.34
CA LEU A 578 -11.97 12.07 -20.45
C LEU A 578 -11.94 12.80 -21.80
N ALA A 579 -12.63 13.91 -21.90
CA ALA A 579 -12.56 14.79 -23.06
C ALA A 579 -11.39 15.77 -22.99
N GLY A 580 -10.75 15.92 -21.81
CA GLY A 580 -9.57 16.74 -21.63
C GLY A 580 -9.78 17.97 -20.75
N ASP A 581 -10.96 18.19 -20.20
CA ASP A 581 -11.21 19.32 -19.31
C ASP A 581 -10.50 19.15 -17.97
N GLY A 582 -10.00 20.23 -17.39
CA GLY A 582 -9.39 20.23 -16.07
C GLY A 582 -8.17 19.33 -15.93
N GLY A 583 -7.43 19.11 -17.02
CA GLY A 583 -6.18 18.35 -17.00
C GLY A 583 -6.26 16.91 -17.45
N GLY A 584 -7.24 16.51 -18.22
CA GLY A 584 -7.39 15.24 -18.92
C GLY A 584 -6.80 13.97 -18.29
N VAL A 585 -7.39 12.85 -18.54
CA VAL A 585 -6.87 11.54 -18.07
C VAL A 585 -6.99 10.50 -19.19
N SER A 586 -6.08 9.53 -19.21
CA SER A 586 -6.15 8.42 -20.16
C SER A 586 -7.40 7.58 -19.93
N ARG A 587 -8.09 7.23 -21.02
CA ARG A 587 -9.30 6.39 -20.95
C ARG A 587 -8.98 4.94 -20.64
N GLN A 588 -7.89 4.42 -21.18
CA GLN A 588 -7.51 3.01 -21.02
C GLN A 588 -6.07 2.86 -20.58
N SER A 589 -5.81 1.81 -19.83
CA SER A 589 -4.46 1.35 -19.50
C SER A 589 -4.40 -0.17 -19.48
N LEU A 590 -3.26 -0.72 -19.91
CA LEU A 590 -2.95 -2.14 -19.92
C LEU A 590 -1.68 -2.39 -19.12
N GLY A 591 -1.70 -3.42 -18.31
CA GLY A 591 -0.54 -3.95 -17.59
C GLY A 591 -0.34 -5.41 -17.95
N LEU A 592 0.86 -5.79 -18.36
CA LEU A 592 1.27 -7.17 -18.61
C LEU A 592 2.41 -7.49 -17.64
N SER A 593 2.26 -8.59 -16.89
CA SER A 593 3.34 -9.15 -16.07
C SER A 593 3.59 -10.60 -16.50
N ILE A 594 4.83 -10.92 -16.80
CA ILE A 594 5.30 -12.25 -17.11
C ILE A 594 6.34 -12.61 -16.07
N ASP A 595 6.08 -13.65 -15.27
CA ASP A 595 6.97 -14.14 -14.22
C ASP A 595 7.30 -15.60 -14.52
N ALA A 596 8.55 -15.86 -14.93
CA ALA A 596 9.06 -17.18 -15.22
C ALA A 596 10.09 -17.61 -14.18
N ARG A 597 9.90 -18.75 -13.56
CA ARG A 597 10.84 -19.31 -12.58
C ARG A 597 11.15 -20.76 -12.90
N ARG A 598 12.41 -21.07 -12.85
CA ARG A 598 12.89 -22.43 -12.99
C ARG A 598 14.18 -22.61 -12.20
N GLU A 599 14.19 -23.58 -11.29
CA GLU A 599 15.33 -23.88 -10.43
C GLU A 599 15.81 -22.59 -9.67
N ARG A 600 17.01 -22.15 -9.98
CA ARG A 600 17.67 -20.99 -9.34
C ARG A 600 17.49 -19.66 -10.09
N TRP A 601 16.78 -19.69 -11.21
CA TRP A 601 16.56 -18.53 -12.06
C TRP A 601 15.14 -18.01 -11.97
N GLY A 602 15.01 -16.70 -11.91
CA GLY A 602 13.75 -15.99 -12.06
C GLY A 602 13.90 -14.87 -13.09
N VAL A 603 12.88 -14.72 -13.93
CA VAL A 603 12.75 -13.63 -14.89
C VAL A 603 11.38 -13.02 -14.69
N ASN A 604 11.34 -11.71 -14.45
CA ASN A 604 10.09 -10.96 -14.43
C ASN A 604 10.14 -9.86 -15.48
N ILE A 605 9.12 -9.79 -16.33
CA ILE A 605 8.93 -8.75 -17.33
C ILE A 605 7.61 -8.06 -17.01
N GLY A 606 7.68 -6.76 -16.70
CA GLY A 606 6.51 -5.93 -16.49
C GLY A 606 6.39 -4.92 -17.63
N ALA A 607 5.28 -4.92 -18.36
CA ALA A 607 4.97 -3.91 -19.37
C ALA A 607 3.73 -3.13 -18.95
N ARG A 608 3.76 -1.83 -19.12
CA ARG A 608 2.61 -0.94 -18.88
C ARG A 608 2.41 -0.08 -20.11
N TRP A 609 1.17 0.02 -20.53
CA TRP A 609 0.74 0.91 -21.59
C TRP A 609 -0.44 1.76 -21.08
N ARG A 610 -0.49 3.00 -21.48
CA ARG A 610 -1.63 3.89 -21.28
C ARG A 610 -1.97 4.57 -22.59
N ASP A 611 -3.24 4.78 -22.80
CA ASP A 611 -3.75 5.54 -23.93
C ASP A 611 -3.32 7.02 -23.86
N GLY A 612 -3.32 7.68 -25.03
CA GLY A 612 -3.14 9.11 -25.09
C GLY A 612 -4.35 9.87 -24.51
N TYR A 613 -4.11 11.11 -24.12
CA TYR A 613 -5.17 11.97 -23.61
C TYR A 613 -4.84 13.44 -23.92
N ARG A 614 -5.82 14.30 -23.67
CA ARG A 614 -5.74 15.71 -24.01
C ARG A 614 -5.87 16.56 -22.74
N PHE A 615 -5.21 17.71 -22.72
CA PHE A 615 -5.51 18.84 -21.86
C PHE A 615 -6.09 19.95 -22.71
N ARG A 616 -7.35 20.27 -22.49
CA ARG A 616 -8.01 21.38 -23.14
C ARG A 616 -7.62 22.69 -22.44
N ARG A 617 -7.28 23.70 -23.26
CA ARG A 617 -7.12 25.06 -22.78
C ARG A 617 -8.46 25.64 -22.34
N ASP A 618 -9.45 25.51 -23.20
CA ASP A 618 -10.81 26.04 -23.00
C ASP A 618 -11.77 24.87 -22.72
N PHE A 619 -12.46 24.91 -21.58
CA PHE A 619 -13.36 23.84 -21.17
C PHE A 619 -14.47 23.62 -22.21
N GLY A 620 -14.73 22.36 -22.55
CA GLY A 620 -15.75 21.93 -23.50
C GLY A 620 -15.42 22.18 -24.97
N ARG A 621 -14.24 22.73 -25.31
CA ARG A 621 -13.86 23.05 -26.70
C ARG A 621 -12.46 22.55 -27.03
N ASP A 622 -12.32 21.96 -28.21
CA ASP A 622 -11.03 21.62 -28.77
C ASP A 622 -10.39 22.85 -29.42
N GLY A 623 -9.11 23.07 -29.18
CA GLY A 623 -8.37 24.23 -29.66
C GLY A 623 -6.97 23.88 -30.19
N PRO A 624 -6.35 24.82 -30.94
CA PRO A 624 -4.98 24.66 -31.45
C PRO A 624 -3.93 24.64 -30.34
N ASP A 625 -4.23 25.20 -29.17
CA ASP A 625 -3.33 25.29 -28.03
C ASP A 625 -3.55 24.15 -27.00
N ASP A 626 -4.46 23.23 -27.27
CA ASP A 626 -4.64 22.06 -26.40
C ASP A 626 -3.37 21.23 -26.36
N LEU A 627 -3.07 20.67 -25.18
CA LEU A 627 -1.94 19.76 -25.03
C LEU A 627 -2.41 18.32 -25.30
N ARG A 628 -1.87 17.65 -26.32
CA ARG A 628 -2.16 16.27 -26.68
C ARG A 628 -1.03 15.38 -26.25
N ILE A 629 -1.24 14.59 -25.20
CA ILE A 629 -0.29 13.61 -24.67
C ILE A 629 -0.40 12.34 -25.49
N ALA A 630 0.71 11.88 -26.04
CA ALA A 630 0.76 10.64 -26.82
C ALA A 630 0.58 9.40 -25.92
N PRO A 631 0.11 8.26 -26.48
CA PRO A 631 0.17 6.98 -25.77
C PRO A 631 1.58 6.70 -25.27
N PHE A 632 1.68 6.09 -24.10
CA PHE A 632 2.96 5.82 -23.47
C PHE A 632 3.07 4.36 -23.04
N SER A 633 4.22 3.74 -23.30
CA SER A 633 4.53 2.38 -22.82
C SER A 633 5.91 2.33 -22.21
N ALA A 634 6.04 1.56 -21.14
CA ALA A 634 7.32 1.27 -20.49
C ALA A 634 7.40 -0.22 -20.16
N VAL A 635 8.59 -0.78 -20.31
CA VAL A 635 8.89 -2.19 -20.01
C VAL A 635 10.00 -2.23 -18.96
N ASN A 636 9.79 -3.04 -17.94
CA ASN A 636 10.77 -3.34 -16.90
C ASN A 636 11.20 -4.80 -17.01
N LEU A 637 12.48 -5.07 -16.78
CA LEU A 637 13.05 -6.41 -16.75
C LEU A 637 13.73 -6.63 -15.40
N LYS A 638 13.41 -7.75 -14.73
CA LYS A 638 14.09 -8.17 -13.51
C LYS A 638 14.61 -9.60 -13.69
N LEU A 639 15.88 -9.79 -13.48
CA LEU A 639 16.57 -11.08 -13.50
C LEU A 639 17.00 -11.41 -12.08
N THR A 640 16.69 -12.61 -11.62
CA THR A 640 17.04 -13.10 -10.28
C THR A 640 17.81 -14.40 -10.40
N ARG A 641 18.90 -14.53 -9.64
CA ARG A 641 19.62 -15.79 -9.49
C ARG A 641 19.89 -16.10 -8.03
N LYS A 642 19.51 -17.30 -7.60
CA LYS A 642 19.77 -17.82 -6.26
C LYS A 642 21.00 -18.71 -6.27
N PHE A 643 21.91 -18.50 -5.32
CA PHE A 643 23.08 -19.34 -5.05
C PHE A 643 22.89 -19.93 -3.65
N GLU A 644 22.44 -21.14 -3.59
CA GLU A 644 22.22 -21.85 -2.33
C GLU A 644 23.39 -22.79 -2.06
N ARG A 645 23.87 -22.79 -0.82
CA ARG A 645 24.78 -23.80 -0.31
C ARG A 645 23.99 -24.62 0.70
N ALA A 646 23.68 -25.85 0.37
CA ALA A 646 23.12 -26.79 1.32
C ALA A 646 24.16 -27.05 2.42
N ILE A 647 23.88 -26.65 3.64
CA ILE A 647 24.64 -27.09 4.80
C ILE A 647 23.93 -28.33 5.30
N ALA A 648 24.59 -29.51 5.18
CA ALA A 648 24.08 -30.76 5.71
C ALA A 648 23.99 -30.61 7.25
N GLY A 649 22.79 -30.46 7.76
CA GLY A 649 22.48 -30.59 9.17
C GLY A 649 22.10 -32.03 9.49
N ARG A 650 22.35 -32.47 10.73
CA ARG A 650 22.07 -33.85 11.16
C ARG A 650 20.58 -34.19 11.26
N ASP A 651 19.68 -33.18 11.25
CA ASP A 651 18.24 -33.35 11.33
C ASP A 651 17.58 -32.59 10.18
N GLU A 652 16.54 -33.18 9.57
CA GLU A 652 15.75 -32.56 8.49
C GLU A 652 15.11 -31.22 8.86
N GLU A 653 14.86 -30.99 10.15
CA GLU A 653 14.35 -29.72 10.72
C GLU A 653 15.39 -28.57 10.72
N THR A 654 16.67 -28.82 10.45
CA THR A 654 17.75 -27.81 10.50
C THR A 654 18.42 -27.55 9.15
N ARG A 655 17.76 -27.81 8.03
CA ARG A 655 18.24 -27.38 6.71
C ARG A 655 18.18 -25.84 6.60
N ARG A 656 19.18 -25.18 7.16
CA ARG A 656 19.40 -23.75 6.97
C ARG A 656 20.09 -23.52 5.64
N GLY A 657 19.34 -23.06 4.65
CA GLY A 657 19.93 -22.58 3.42
C GLY A 657 20.65 -21.25 3.65
N VAL A 658 21.98 -21.25 3.75
CA VAL A 658 22.77 -20.03 3.57
C VAL A 658 22.70 -19.68 2.10
N GLY A 659 21.90 -18.68 1.74
CA GLY A 659 21.64 -18.31 0.35
C GLY A 659 22.18 -16.93 0.03
N LEU A 660 22.80 -16.81 -1.14
CA LEU A 660 23.08 -15.53 -1.80
C LEU A 660 22.11 -15.40 -2.98
N GLN A 661 21.39 -14.29 -3.07
CA GLN A 661 20.55 -13.97 -4.21
C GLN A 661 21.06 -12.67 -4.85
N VAL A 662 21.21 -12.72 -6.15
CA VAL A 662 21.59 -11.57 -6.99
C VAL A 662 20.40 -11.20 -7.86
N GLU A 663 20.02 -9.94 -7.85
CA GLU A 663 18.95 -9.39 -8.69
C GLU A 663 19.51 -8.24 -9.53
N LEU A 664 19.22 -8.30 -10.82
CA LEU A 664 19.43 -7.21 -11.77
C LEU A 664 18.07 -6.73 -12.23
N GLU A 665 17.76 -5.45 -11.99
CA GLU A 665 16.53 -4.82 -12.47
C GLU A 665 16.86 -3.68 -13.42
N ILE A 666 16.17 -3.64 -14.56
CA ILE A 666 16.25 -2.56 -15.54
C ILE A 666 14.86 -1.98 -15.66
N ALA A 667 14.66 -0.82 -15.07
CA ALA A 667 13.43 -0.06 -15.22
C ALA A 667 13.47 0.75 -16.52
N ASN A 668 12.33 0.85 -17.20
CA ASN A 668 12.19 1.52 -18.48
C ASN A 668 13.25 1.04 -19.51
N LEU A 669 13.23 -0.27 -19.78
CA LEU A 669 14.24 -0.99 -20.61
C LEU A 669 14.54 -0.30 -21.94
N PHE A 670 13.51 0.29 -22.57
CA PHE A 670 13.63 0.93 -23.88
C PHE A 670 13.85 2.44 -23.83
N ASP A 671 14.10 2.99 -22.63
CA ASP A 671 14.28 4.44 -22.40
C ASP A 671 13.12 5.29 -22.98
N ALA A 672 11.90 4.79 -22.84
CA ALA A 672 10.69 5.46 -23.33
C ALA A 672 10.50 6.80 -22.60
N ARG A 673 10.06 7.83 -23.34
CA ARG A 673 9.83 9.18 -22.81
C ARG A 673 8.43 9.64 -23.13
N PRO A 674 7.73 10.35 -22.23
CA PRO A 674 6.47 11.00 -22.53
C PRO A 674 6.64 12.01 -23.66
N LYS A 675 5.68 12.03 -24.58
CA LYS A 675 5.66 12.97 -25.72
C LYS A 675 4.33 13.70 -25.76
N ALA A 676 4.38 14.98 -26.13
CA ALA A 676 3.17 15.75 -26.35
C ALA A 676 3.32 16.68 -27.57
N ARG A 677 2.16 17.07 -28.10
CA ARG A 677 2.02 18.07 -29.16
C ARG A 677 0.91 19.03 -28.81
N LEU A 678 0.93 20.20 -29.37
CA LEU A 678 -0.19 21.12 -29.32
C LEU A 678 -1.32 20.65 -30.25
N GLY A 679 -2.52 21.20 -30.07
CA GLY A 679 -3.68 20.87 -30.87
C GLY A 679 -3.51 21.08 -32.37
N ASP A 680 -2.67 22.03 -32.77
CA ASP A 680 -2.29 22.32 -34.19
C ASP A 680 -1.17 21.40 -34.72
N GLY A 681 -0.64 20.49 -33.88
CA GLY A 681 0.42 19.53 -34.27
C GLY A 681 1.85 19.99 -33.98
N ARG A 682 2.08 21.23 -33.58
CA ARG A 682 3.42 21.70 -33.15
C ARG A 682 3.93 20.92 -31.95
N PRO A 683 5.26 20.72 -31.79
CA PRO A 683 5.82 20.16 -30.56
C PRO A 683 5.39 20.99 -29.33
N ALA A 684 4.99 20.32 -28.26
CA ALA A 684 4.65 20.98 -27.01
C ALA A 684 5.94 21.41 -26.28
N PRO A 685 6.07 22.69 -25.88
CA PRO A 685 7.20 23.13 -25.07
C PRO A 685 7.28 22.36 -23.74
N GLY A 686 8.51 22.03 -23.30
CA GLY A 686 8.73 21.27 -22.07
C GLY A 686 8.40 19.78 -22.18
N TYR A 687 8.37 19.24 -23.39
CA TYR A 687 8.22 17.81 -23.67
C TYR A 687 9.37 17.27 -24.54
N GLY A 688 10.56 17.84 -24.37
CA GLY A 688 11.80 17.29 -24.87
C GLY A 688 12.17 15.98 -24.16
N ARG A 689 13.38 15.51 -24.47
CA ARG A 689 13.81 14.18 -24.04
C ARG A 689 13.71 13.97 -22.53
N ASP A 690 14.25 14.89 -21.73
CA ASP A 690 14.42 14.71 -20.29
C ASP A 690 13.45 15.58 -19.44
N ASP A 691 12.58 16.39 -20.10
CA ASP A 691 11.72 17.35 -19.41
C ASP A 691 10.72 16.68 -18.44
N GLN A 692 10.06 15.60 -18.89
CA GLN A 692 8.99 14.95 -18.12
C GLN A 692 9.47 13.71 -17.35
N ASP A 693 10.55 13.08 -17.77
CA ASP A 693 11.19 11.95 -17.10
C ASP A 693 12.71 12.10 -17.12
N PRO A 694 13.30 12.82 -16.17
CA PRO A 694 14.74 13.06 -16.17
C PRO A 694 15.58 11.82 -15.83
N LEU A 695 14.97 10.73 -15.35
CA LEU A 695 15.70 9.50 -15.02
C LEU A 695 15.82 8.55 -16.22
N GLY A 696 14.73 8.32 -16.95
CA GLY A 696 14.63 7.36 -18.02
C GLY A 696 14.98 5.95 -17.62
N ARG A 697 15.79 5.26 -18.41
CA ARG A 697 16.23 3.90 -18.10
C ARG A 697 17.15 3.89 -16.90
N THR A 698 16.80 3.06 -15.89
CA THR A 698 17.56 2.91 -14.65
C THR A 698 17.95 1.45 -14.45
N VAL A 699 19.21 1.22 -14.05
CA VAL A 699 19.74 -0.11 -13.74
C VAL A 699 19.96 -0.20 -12.23
N GLN A 700 19.47 -1.27 -11.63
CA GLN A 700 19.61 -1.58 -10.20
C GLN A 700 20.20 -2.98 -10.03
N LEU A 701 21.22 -3.08 -9.20
CA LEU A 701 21.81 -4.34 -8.72
C LEU A 701 21.47 -4.50 -7.24
N SER A 702 20.91 -5.64 -6.86
CA SER A 702 20.64 -5.99 -5.47
C SER A 702 21.33 -7.30 -5.10
N LEU A 703 22.00 -7.31 -3.96
CA LEU A 703 22.59 -8.48 -3.34
C LEU A 703 21.86 -8.77 -2.04
N LYS A 704 21.27 -9.95 -1.92
CA LYS A 704 20.59 -10.41 -0.71
C LYS A 704 21.34 -11.62 -0.18
N ARG A 705 21.71 -11.58 1.09
CA ARG A 705 22.41 -12.70 1.74
C ARG A 705 21.72 -13.06 3.05
N ARG A 706 21.54 -14.36 3.25
CA ARG A 706 21.08 -14.96 4.49
C ARG A 706 22.25 -15.69 5.14
N PHE A 707 22.40 -15.52 6.47
CA PHE A 707 23.47 -16.08 7.28
C PHE A 707 22.94 -17.08 8.28
#